data_768c8b6b6bae40fdaff7ec8643ca7f5c
#
_entry.id   768c8b6b6bae40fdaff7ec8643ca7f5c
#
_cell.length_a   1.000
_cell.length_b   1.000
_cell.length_c   1.000
_cell.angle_alpha   90.00
_cell.angle_beta   90.00
_cell.angle_gamma   90.00
#
_symmetry.space_group_name_H-M   'P 1'
#
loop_
_entity.id
_entity.type
_entity.pdbx_description
1 polymer ?
#
loop_
_entity_poly.entity_id
_entity_poly.type
_entity_poly.pdbx_seq_one_letter_code
_entity_poly.pdbx_strand_id
1 'polypeptide(L)'
;MKKLYKLDNISSGELFRVEALLKKLVSNDKYSLNKEKQTLTIDGDVDFSNIESEILKINEDIDIVEKEYKQIRRKVLILKNLDCANCANTIERRAKRTIENEMISVDFNTGKFVIETTSEEALLTLKEEVKKIASDVDKNVLVLDDLDEEDEEEEEGLTKGRKRELIVAGIIFLLGFITKTVLNIIKYDDGFEVLNGLLTTKLIIVYATYIPAYVALSRNVLSGALRNAIHGHVFDEQFLMALATIVALAIKYYDEAMFVMVFYQIGEFLQDYVVDRTRNSIKALIDIQPQVAFVLVDDEVIEMNPKEVLVGDKIVIKTGEKVPLDGEIIQGEAEVDESALTGESLEKVVREGNKVLSGSILVNGNIIVRVEKCYEDSMVKKILDMVENASSKKSKSENFISKFARYYTPTVVILALLLGGLLPLISAKYPLNWEGYKASIRIALIFLVVSCPCALVLSVPLGFFGGIGGASKEGILIKGSNYLEALTNVKVVALDKTGTITEGKYILKKVISTSNYPKDKIMYYAAHAESLSPHPIAKTIVEAYNKPINPTIIERISEANERGIGAKVDGVEVWIGRKEYLEDKGIEINKEVKKLNNFTISIDGVNAGYFVFRDRIKSNAKKTIQELKAVGVDKVVMLTGDNEEIANEVAYKTTVDEYHSEMKPLDKVDKMLDLKEELDGKGNVAFVGDGVNDTPVLSASDIGIAMGALGSDAAIEVADVVLMNDDLASIPKAIKIAKKTKRIVIENVVLALTVKVAVLAISVIGVDWVNQLLMYEAIFADVGVSLLAVLNSIRAMKVDKEWNI
;
A
#
# COMPACT_ATOMS: atom_id res chain seq x y z
N MET A 1 -28.76 -12.46 -14.13
CA MET A 1 -27.68 -11.74 -14.85
C MET A 1 -27.92 -10.26 -14.63
N LYS A 2 -26.94 -9.52 -14.12
CA LYS A 2 -27.13 -8.08 -13.89
C LYS A 2 -27.07 -7.33 -15.21
N LYS A 3 -27.96 -6.36 -15.41
CA LYS A 3 -28.00 -5.48 -16.57
C LYS A 3 -27.60 -4.07 -16.17
N LEU A 4 -26.84 -3.41 -17.03
CA LEU A 4 -26.35 -2.05 -16.82
C LEU A 4 -27.04 -1.10 -17.81
N TYR A 5 -27.62 -0.03 -17.28
CA TYR A 5 -28.26 1.01 -18.07
C TYR A 5 -27.53 2.34 -17.85
N LYS A 6 -27.21 3.05 -18.89
CA LYS A 6 -26.71 4.43 -18.82
C LYS A 6 -27.87 5.38 -18.95
N LEU A 7 -27.94 6.37 -18.09
CA LEU A 7 -28.94 7.41 -18.05
C LEU A 7 -28.31 8.69 -18.60
N ASP A 8 -28.53 9.00 -19.87
CA ASP A 8 -28.01 10.22 -20.47
C ASP A 8 -29.08 11.34 -20.39
N ASN A 9 -28.67 12.59 -20.48
CA ASN A 9 -29.54 13.80 -20.37
C ASN A 9 -30.26 13.94 -19.00
N ILE A 10 -29.70 13.42 -17.93
CA ILE A 10 -30.28 13.48 -16.59
C ILE A 10 -29.50 14.43 -15.67
N SER A 11 -30.20 15.32 -15.00
CA SER A 11 -29.59 16.22 -13.99
C SER A 11 -29.38 15.54 -12.65
N SER A 12 -28.48 16.08 -11.82
CA SER A 12 -28.22 15.55 -10.48
C SER A 12 -29.49 15.52 -9.61
N GLY A 13 -30.40 16.48 -9.75
CA GLY A 13 -31.67 16.51 -9.02
C GLY A 13 -32.64 15.42 -9.44
N GLU A 14 -32.65 15.08 -10.74
CA GLU A 14 -33.47 13.99 -11.30
C GLU A 14 -32.92 12.62 -10.90
N LEU A 15 -31.59 12.44 -10.83
CA LEU A 15 -30.98 11.22 -10.32
C LEU A 15 -31.41 10.88 -8.88
N PHE A 16 -31.62 11.88 -8.03
CA PHE A 16 -32.17 11.68 -6.70
C PHE A 16 -33.63 11.20 -6.73
N ARG A 17 -34.44 11.72 -7.69
CA ARG A 17 -35.82 11.27 -7.87
C ARG A 17 -35.86 9.84 -8.38
N VAL A 18 -34.98 9.49 -9.31
CA VAL A 18 -34.80 8.10 -9.79
C VAL A 18 -34.41 7.17 -8.67
N GLU A 19 -33.48 7.56 -7.79
CA GLU A 19 -33.12 6.74 -6.62
C GLU A 19 -34.30 6.54 -5.66
N ALA A 20 -35.05 7.60 -5.39
CA ALA A 20 -36.23 7.53 -4.53
C ALA A 20 -37.34 6.65 -5.14
N LEU A 21 -37.45 6.64 -6.46
CA LEU A 21 -38.35 5.79 -7.21
C LEU A 21 -37.91 4.31 -7.13
N LEU A 22 -36.62 4.04 -7.35
CA LEU A 22 -36.05 2.70 -7.27
C LEU A 22 -36.20 2.08 -5.90
N LYS A 23 -35.99 2.84 -4.82
CA LYS A 23 -36.25 2.41 -3.44
C LYS A 23 -37.70 1.99 -3.16
N LYS A 24 -38.65 2.49 -3.97
CA LYS A 24 -40.07 2.12 -3.85
C LYS A 24 -40.44 0.91 -4.69
N LEU A 25 -39.79 0.72 -5.84
CA LEU A 25 -40.16 -0.29 -6.82
C LEU A 25 -39.33 -1.56 -6.72
N VAL A 26 -38.09 -1.46 -6.24
CA VAL A 26 -37.12 -2.55 -6.22
C VAL A 26 -36.48 -2.67 -4.86
N SER A 27 -36.25 -3.90 -4.38
CA SER A 27 -35.49 -4.14 -3.13
C SER A 27 -34.06 -3.62 -3.25
N ASN A 28 -33.50 -3.07 -2.17
CA ASN A 28 -32.18 -2.42 -2.16
C ASN A 28 -31.02 -3.33 -2.58
N ASP A 29 -31.15 -4.64 -2.47
CA ASP A 29 -30.22 -5.67 -2.88
C ASP A 29 -30.23 -5.98 -4.39
N LYS A 30 -31.25 -5.54 -5.13
CA LYS A 30 -31.47 -5.87 -6.53
C LYS A 30 -31.13 -4.75 -7.52
N TYR A 31 -30.71 -3.59 -7.04
CA TYR A 31 -30.26 -2.49 -7.91
C TYR A 31 -29.07 -1.73 -7.29
N SER A 32 -28.31 -1.06 -8.15
CA SER A 32 -27.26 -0.12 -7.78
C SER A 32 -27.25 1.05 -8.74
N LEU A 33 -27.39 2.28 -8.24
CA LEU A 33 -27.34 3.50 -9.01
C LEU A 33 -26.03 4.24 -8.77
N ASN A 34 -25.18 4.31 -9.80
CA ASN A 34 -23.97 5.13 -9.78
C ASN A 34 -24.29 6.53 -10.34
N LYS A 35 -24.33 7.52 -9.47
CA LYS A 35 -24.73 8.90 -9.82
C LYS A 35 -23.65 9.65 -10.60
N GLU A 36 -22.38 9.36 -10.35
CA GLU A 36 -21.26 10.00 -11.08
C GLU A 36 -21.16 9.54 -12.53
N LYS A 37 -21.34 8.24 -12.74
CA LYS A 37 -21.31 7.64 -14.08
C LYS A 37 -22.68 7.66 -14.75
N GLN A 38 -23.71 8.12 -14.04
CA GLN A 38 -25.11 8.11 -14.48
C GLN A 38 -25.54 6.72 -14.96
N THR A 39 -25.17 5.67 -14.19
CA THR A 39 -25.43 4.29 -14.56
C THR A 39 -26.27 3.58 -13.51
N LEU A 40 -27.27 2.84 -13.98
CA LEU A 40 -28.16 2.02 -13.18
C LEU A 40 -27.90 0.55 -13.47
N THR A 41 -27.54 -0.22 -12.45
CA THR A 41 -27.39 -1.67 -12.55
C THR A 41 -28.59 -2.34 -11.89
N ILE A 42 -29.26 -3.27 -12.58
CA ILE A 42 -30.43 -3.99 -12.08
C ILE A 42 -30.22 -5.49 -12.24
N ASP A 43 -30.69 -6.27 -11.27
CA ASP A 43 -30.68 -7.72 -11.35
C ASP A 43 -31.67 -8.20 -12.43
N GLY A 44 -31.24 -9.13 -13.30
CA GLY A 44 -31.97 -9.57 -14.47
C GLY A 44 -33.32 -10.26 -14.20
N ASP A 45 -33.63 -10.54 -12.95
CA ASP A 45 -34.92 -11.08 -12.49
C ASP A 45 -36.00 -9.97 -12.30
N VAL A 46 -35.61 -8.70 -12.43
CA VAL A 46 -36.51 -7.55 -12.28
C VAL A 46 -36.98 -7.09 -13.66
N ASP A 47 -38.30 -6.93 -13.81
CA ASP A 47 -38.88 -6.39 -15.03
C ASP A 47 -38.55 -4.89 -15.16
N PHE A 48 -37.61 -4.57 -16.06
CA PHE A 48 -37.12 -3.22 -16.27
C PHE A 48 -38.15 -2.32 -17.00
N SER A 49 -39.05 -2.87 -17.80
CA SER A 49 -40.00 -2.08 -18.61
C SER A 49 -40.90 -1.18 -17.76
N ASN A 50 -41.25 -1.66 -16.53
CA ASN A 50 -42.03 -0.87 -15.61
C ASN A 50 -41.20 0.26 -14.98
N ILE A 51 -39.93 -0.03 -14.67
CA ILE A 51 -38.99 0.95 -14.09
C ILE A 51 -38.68 2.05 -15.10
N GLU A 52 -38.40 1.67 -16.32
CA GLU A 52 -38.14 2.58 -17.45
C GLU A 52 -39.32 3.56 -17.66
N SER A 53 -40.54 3.05 -17.69
CA SER A 53 -41.73 3.89 -17.83
C SER A 53 -41.92 4.89 -16.70
N GLU A 54 -41.55 4.53 -15.47
CA GLU A 54 -41.63 5.40 -14.32
C GLU A 54 -40.47 6.41 -14.24
N ILE A 55 -39.25 6.04 -14.74
CA ILE A 55 -38.13 6.98 -14.89
C ILE A 55 -38.47 8.06 -15.94
N LEU A 56 -39.03 7.68 -17.09
CA LEU A 56 -39.44 8.61 -18.15
C LEU A 56 -40.54 9.56 -17.72
N LYS A 57 -41.35 9.23 -16.72
CA LYS A 57 -42.30 10.17 -16.08
C LYS A 57 -41.63 11.28 -15.28
N ILE A 58 -40.40 11.10 -14.85
CA ILE A 58 -39.63 12.14 -14.14
C ILE A 58 -39.19 13.21 -15.14
N ASN A 59 -38.68 12.78 -16.29
CA ASN A 59 -38.33 13.63 -17.42
C ASN A 59 -38.36 12.78 -18.72
N GLU A 60 -39.13 13.18 -19.72
CA GLU A 60 -39.26 12.48 -21.00
C GLU A 60 -37.97 12.55 -21.87
N ASP A 61 -37.08 13.52 -21.57
CA ASP A 61 -35.82 13.72 -22.30
C ASP A 61 -34.67 12.82 -21.78
N ILE A 62 -34.90 11.99 -20.74
CA ILE A 62 -33.91 11.04 -20.26
C ILE A 62 -33.74 9.92 -21.29
N ASP A 63 -32.54 9.78 -21.80
CA ASP A 63 -32.18 8.69 -22.72
C ASP A 63 -31.61 7.50 -21.90
N ILE A 64 -32.25 6.34 -22.03
CA ILE A 64 -31.88 5.11 -21.30
C ILE A 64 -31.29 4.11 -22.26
N VAL A 65 -29.98 3.94 -22.20
CA VAL A 65 -29.22 3.05 -23.07
C VAL A 65 -28.76 1.81 -22.29
N GLU A 66 -29.24 0.62 -22.69
CA GLU A 66 -28.74 -0.64 -22.14
C GLU A 66 -27.28 -0.84 -22.56
N LYS A 67 -26.37 -1.02 -21.59
CA LYS A 67 -24.97 -1.35 -21.81
C LYS A 67 -24.69 -2.76 -21.30
N GLU A 68 -23.82 -3.48 -21.98
CA GLU A 68 -23.34 -4.75 -21.44
C GLU A 68 -22.68 -4.52 -20.07
N TYR A 69 -23.19 -5.20 -19.02
CA TYR A 69 -22.57 -5.22 -17.72
C TYR A 69 -21.33 -6.11 -17.81
N LYS A 70 -20.17 -5.48 -17.93
CA LYS A 70 -18.89 -6.16 -17.88
C LYS A 70 -18.36 -6.09 -16.45
N GLN A 71 -18.41 -7.21 -15.74
CA GLN A 71 -17.81 -7.32 -14.42
C GLN A 71 -16.30 -7.22 -14.57
N ILE A 72 -15.66 -6.23 -13.91
CA ILE A 72 -14.21 -6.15 -13.85
C ILE A 72 -13.72 -7.34 -13.03
N ARG A 73 -12.95 -8.20 -13.67
CA ARG A 73 -12.29 -9.34 -13.03
C ARG A 73 -10.81 -9.03 -12.91
N ARG A 74 -10.22 -9.39 -11.79
CA ARG A 74 -8.80 -9.22 -11.52
C ARG A 74 -8.13 -10.58 -11.50
N LYS A 75 -6.97 -10.70 -12.17
CA LYS A 75 -6.08 -11.87 -12.08
C LYS A 75 -4.68 -11.42 -11.74
N VAL A 76 -4.04 -12.18 -10.86
CA VAL A 76 -2.65 -11.97 -10.45
C VAL A 76 -1.84 -13.16 -10.94
N LEU A 77 -0.69 -12.89 -11.54
CA LEU A 77 0.33 -13.88 -11.88
C LEU A 77 1.63 -13.50 -11.19
N ILE A 78 2.42 -14.48 -10.79
CA ILE A 78 3.71 -14.27 -10.15
C ILE A 78 4.81 -14.45 -11.17
N LEU A 79 5.63 -13.41 -11.32
CA LEU A 79 6.84 -13.42 -12.15
C LEU A 79 8.04 -13.75 -11.25
N LYS A 80 8.32 -15.04 -11.06
CA LYS A 80 9.46 -15.51 -10.27
C LYS A 80 10.76 -15.25 -11.01
N ASN A 81 11.83 -14.92 -10.31
CA ASN A 81 13.15 -14.53 -10.87
C ASN A 81 13.13 -13.23 -11.70
N LEU A 82 12.25 -12.30 -11.35
CA LEU A 82 12.22 -10.96 -11.94
C LEU A 82 13.21 -10.05 -11.21
N ASP A 83 14.48 -10.05 -11.62
CA ASP A 83 15.56 -9.42 -10.85
C ASP A 83 15.91 -8.00 -11.33
N CYS A 84 15.24 -7.53 -12.37
CA CYS A 84 15.53 -6.25 -13.01
C CYS A 84 14.29 -5.35 -13.05
N ALA A 85 14.33 -4.20 -12.36
CA ALA A 85 13.24 -3.23 -12.38
C ALA A 85 12.91 -2.70 -13.79
N ASN A 86 13.91 -2.62 -14.67
CA ASN A 86 13.70 -2.24 -16.07
C ASN A 86 13.02 -3.35 -16.86
N CYS A 87 13.31 -4.61 -16.52
CA CYS A 87 12.63 -5.78 -17.09
C CYS A 87 11.14 -5.77 -16.70
N ALA A 88 10.81 -5.52 -15.44
CA ALA A 88 9.43 -5.35 -14.97
C ALA A 88 8.68 -4.27 -15.77
N ASN A 89 9.27 -3.09 -15.90
CA ASN A 89 8.70 -1.99 -16.70
C ASN A 89 8.56 -2.32 -18.19
N THR A 90 9.45 -3.18 -18.72
CA THR A 90 9.41 -3.60 -20.11
C THR A 90 8.30 -4.63 -20.35
N ILE A 91 8.14 -5.59 -19.42
CA ILE A 91 7.05 -6.57 -19.43
C ILE A 91 5.71 -5.83 -19.35
N GLU A 92 5.56 -4.91 -18.41
CA GLU A 92 4.34 -4.09 -18.25
C GLU A 92 3.97 -3.34 -19.53
N ARG A 93 4.94 -2.65 -20.16
CA ARG A 93 4.70 -1.90 -21.41
C ARG A 93 4.34 -2.78 -22.58
N ARG A 94 4.96 -3.96 -22.69
CA ARG A 94 4.64 -4.91 -23.75
C ARG A 94 3.26 -5.52 -23.54
N ALA A 95 2.95 -5.92 -22.32
CA ALA A 95 1.64 -6.46 -21.98
C ALA A 95 0.52 -5.43 -22.30
N LYS A 96 0.69 -4.16 -21.90
CA LYS A 96 -0.24 -3.07 -22.25
C LYS A 96 -0.43 -2.82 -23.76
N ARG A 97 0.54 -3.24 -24.60
CA ARG A 97 0.43 -3.12 -26.06
C ARG A 97 -0.19 -4.33 -26.72
N THR A 98 -0.01 -5.50 -26.12
CA THR A 98 -0.46 -6.79 -26.68
C THR A 98 -1.86 -7.12 -26.23
N ILE A 99 -2.19 -6.79 -24.98
CA ILE A 99 -3.49 -7.02 -24.35
C ILE A 99 -4.20 -5.66 -24.35
N GLU A 100 -5.03 -5.42 -25.40
CA GLU A 100 -5.69 -4.13 -25.58
C GLU A 100 -6.73 -3.84 -24.51
N ASN A 101 -6.83 -2.58 -24.08
CA ASN A 101 -7.85 -2.01 -23.18
C ASN A 101 -7.84 -2.52 -21.72
N GLU A 102 -6.72 -3.03 -21.20
CA GLU A 102 -6.67 -3.59 -19.85
C GLU A 102 -5.79 -2.76 -18.92
N MET A 103 -6.20 -2.68 -17.64
CA MET A 103 -5.32 -2.13 -16.61
C MET A 103 -4.32 -3.20 -16.19
N ILE A 104 -3.06 -3.02 -16.62
CA ILE A 104 -1.96 -3.93 -16.34
C ILE A 104 -0.92 -3.20 -15.50
N SER A 105 -0.45 -3.84 -14.44
CA SER A 105 0.68 -3.38 -13.65
C SER A 105 1.61 -4.53 -13.32
N VAL A 106 2.93 -4.26 -13.34
CA VAL A 106 3.96 -5.20 -12.90
C VAL A 106 4.72 -4.57 -11.76
N ASP A 107 4.70 -5.25 -10.63
CA ASP A 107 5.49 -4.86 -9.48
C ASP A 107 6.79 -5.62 -9.43
N PHE A 108 7.88 -4.89 -9.55
CA PHE A 108 9.22 -5.44 -9.47
C PHE A 108 9.53 -6.03 -8.08
N ASN A 109 9.06 -5.39 -6.99
CA ASN A 109 9.45 -5.79 -5.63
C ASN A 109 8.77 -7.08 -5.18
N THR A 110 7.52 -7.31 -5.59
CA THR A 110 6.78 -8.55 -5.27
C THR A 110 6.82 -9.57 -6.39
N GLY A 111 7.25 -9.17 -7.59
CA GLY A 111 7.18 -10.01 -8.78
C GLY A 111 5.77 -10.20 -9.31
N LYS A 112 4.75 -9.47 -8.81
CA LYS A 112 3.36 -9.65 -9.23
C LYS A 112 3.06 -8.92 -10.54
N PHE A 113 2.38 -9.63 -11.44
CA PHE A 113 1.73 -9.11 -12.63
C PHE A 113 0.23 -9.09 -12.39
N VAL A 114 -0.35 -7.91 -12.35
CA VAL A 114 -1.78 -7.73 -12.08
C VAL A 114 -2.47 -7.24 -13.34
N ILE A 115 -3.56 -7.87 -13.70
CA ILE A 115 -4.46 -7.44 -14.77
C ILE A 115 -5.87 -7.25 -14.24
N GLU A 116 -6.49 -6.14 -14.61
CA GLU A 116 -7.91 -5.88 -14.40
C GLU A 116 -8.59 -5.81 -15.76
N THR A 117 -9.45 -6.78 -16.05
CA THR A 117 -10.08 -6.97 -17.36
C THR A 117 -11.58 -7.18 -17.24
N THR A 118 -12.28 -6.79 -18.29
CA THR A 118 -13.70 -7.13 -18.49
C THR A 118 -13.91 -8.34 -19.42
N SER A 119 -12.82 -8.86 -20.03
CA SER A 119 -12.85 -9.97 -20.97
C SER A 119 -12.48 -11.29 -20.28
N GLU A 120 -13.36 -12.28 -20.38
CA GLU A 120 -13.13 -13.63 -19.87
C GLU A 120 -12.12 -14.39 -20.72
N GLU A 121 -12.13 -14.16 -22.05
CA GLU A 121 -11.18 -14.76 -22.99
C GLU A 121 -9.75 -14.29 -22.71
N ALA A 122 -9.55 -13.01 -22.39
CA ALA A 122 -8.24 -12.47 -22.01
C ALA A 122 -7.66 -13.14 -20.74
N LEU A 123 -8.51 -13.54 -19.80
CA LEU A 123 -8.05 -14.25 -18.58
C LEU A 123 -7.63 -15.69 -18.84
N LEU A 124 -8.23 -16.36 -19.81
CA LEU A 124 -7.92 -17.75 -20.14
C LEU A 124 -6.56 -17.87 -20.85
N THR A 125 -6.22 -16.92 -21.72
CA THR A 125 -4.96 -16.92 -22.47
C THR A 125 -3.83 -16.16 -21.76
N LEU A 126 -4.16 -15.42 -20.69
CA LEU A 126 -3.26 -14.50 -20.00
C LEU A 126 -1.92 -15.13 -19.61
N LYS A 127 -1.95 -16.29 -18.97
CA LYS A 127 -0.72 -16.96 -18.47
C LYS A 127 0.25 -17.25 -19.61
N GLU A 128 -0.26 -17.75 -20.73
CA GLU A 128 0.59 -18.08 -21.92
C GLU A 128 1.11 -16.81 -22.61
N GLU A 129 0.30 -15.75 -22.69
CA GLU A 129 0.71 -14.47 -23.27
C GLU A 129 1.76 -13.78 -22.41
N VAL A 130 1.53 -13.71 -21.10
CA VAL A 130 2.48 -13.14 -20.14
C VAL A 130 3.77 -13.96 -20.10
N LYS A 131 3.68 -15.30 -20.14
CA LYS A 131 4.85 -16.19 -20.22
C LYS A 131 5.67 -15.90 -21.48
N LYS A 132 5.02 -15.72 -22.62
CA LYS A 132 5.70 -15.35 -23.86
C LYS A 132 6.37 -13.99 -23.74
N ILE A 133 5.65 -12.97 -23.23
CA ILE A 133 6.18 -11.62 -23.05
C ILE A 133 7.33 -11.61 -22.04
N ALA A 134 7.19 -12.31 -20.92
CA ALA A 134 8.24 -12.41 -19.90
C ALA A 134 9.47 -13.12 -20.41
N SER A 135 9.32 -14.28 -21.06
CA SER A 135 10.43 -15.03 -21.64
C SER A 135 11.16 -14.27 -22.77
N ASP A 136 10.47 -13.39 -23.49
CA ASP A 136 11.06 -12.51 -24.50
C ASP A 136 11.87 -11.37 -23.86
N VAL A 137 11.61 -11.00 -22.64
CA VAL A 137 12.36 -9.98 -21.88
C VAL A 137 13.49 -10.65 -21.10
N ASP A 138 13.16 -11.69 -20.34
CA ASP A 138 14.13 -12.51 -19.61
C ASP A 138 13.68 -13.98 -19.57
N LYS A 139 14.57 -14.88 -20.03
CA LYS A 139 14.30 -16.33 -20.08
C LYS A 139 14.24 -16.99 -18.70
N ASN A 140 14.79 -16.35 -17.68
CA ASN A 140 14.82 -16.86 -16.32
C ASN A 140 13.52 -16.54 -15.57
N VAL A 141 12.69 -15.62 -16.09
CA VAL A 141 11.42 -15.28 -15.46
C VAL A 141 10.42 -16.41 -15.68
N LEU A 142 9.96 -16.98 -14.58
CA LEU A 142 8.89 -17.98 -14.56
C LEU A 142 7.57 -17.28 -14.25
N VAL A 143 6.50 -17.67 -14.96
CA VAL A 143 5.16 -17.13 -14.76
C VAL A 143 4.31 -18.21 -14.12
N LEU A 144 3.94 -17.99 -12.86
CA LEU A 144 3.13 -18.89 -12.05
C LEU A 144 1.75 -18.26 -11.80
N ASP A 145 0.74 -19.10 -11.56
CA ASP A 145 -0.52 -18.61 -10.98
C ASP A 145 -0.33 -18.41 -9.48
N ASP A 146 -1.08 -17.48 -8.87
CA ASP A 146 -1.02 -17.15 -7.43
C ASP A 146 -1.34 -18.37 -6.54
N LEU A 147 -1.93 -19.42 -7.10
CA LEU A 147 -2.29 -20.67 -6.43
C LEU A 147 -1.19 -21.76 -6.49
N ASP A 148 -0.19 -21.59 -7.35
CA ASP A 148 0.86 -22.61 -7.60
C ASP A 148 2.10 -22.42 -6.68
N GLU A 149 2.07 -21.51 -5.70
CA GLU A 149 3.23 -21.19 -4.84
C GLU A 149 3.62 -22.33 -3.85
N GLU A 150 2.76 -23.29 -3.60
CA GLU A 150 2.98 -24.27 -2.52
C GLU A 150 3.86 -25.48 -2.91
N ASP A 151 4.09 -25.75 -4.21
CA ASP A 151 4.77 -27.00 -4.62
C ASP A 151 6.23 -26.84 -5.12
N GLU A 152 6.81 -25.61 -5.21
CA GLU A 152 8.16 -25.39 -5.74
C GLU A 152 9.08 -24.56 -4.85
N GLU A 153 9.33 -24.98 -3.60
CA GLU A 153 10.37 -24.39 -2.73
C GLU A 153 11.82 -24.63 -3.20
N GLU A 154 12.08 -25.28 -4.36
CA GLU A 154 13.45 -25.75 -4.71
C GLU A 154 14.23 -24.95 -5.76
N GLU A 155 13.77 -23.80 -6.30
CA GLU A 155 14.64 -23.01 -7.20
C GLU A 155 14.76 -21.53 -6.81
N GLU A 156 15.24 -21.23 -5.59
CA GLU A 156 15.66 -19.88 -5.21
C GLU A 156 16.98 -19.46 -5.88
N GLY A 157 16.88 -18.41 -6.71
CA GLY A 157 18.04 -17.70 -7.23
C GLY A 157 18.71 -18.34 -8.45
N LEU A 158 19.73 -17.65 -9.02
CA LEU A 158 20.62 -18.18 -10.06
C LEU A 158 20.91 -19.66 -9.77
N THR A 159 20.49 -20.55 -10.67
CA THR A 159 20.70 -22.01 -10.50
C THR A 159 22.10 -22.29 -9.98
N LYS A 160 22.24 -23.18 -8.97
CA LYS A 160 23.54 -23.53 -8.36
C LYS A 160 24.62 -23.77 -9.40
N GLY A 161 24.22 -24.26 -10.60
CA GLY A 161 25.09 -24.42 -11.76
C GLY A 161 25.64 -23.12 -12.32
N ARG A 162 24.79 -22.10 -12.46
CA ARG A 162 25.16 -20.78 -12.98
C ARG A 162 26.10 -20.03 -12.03
N LYS A 163 25.83 -20.07 -10.72
CA LYS A 163 26.73 -19.51 -9.69
C LYS A 163 28.13 -20.13 -9.78
N ARG A 164 28.23 -21.47 -9.94
CA ARG A 164 29.51 -22.15 -10.13
C ARG A 164 30.21 -21.74 -11.43
N GLU A 165 29.48 -21.63 -12.55
CA GLU A 165 30.00 -21.18 -13.83
C GLU A 165 30.63 -19.78 -13.71
N LEU A 166 29.94 -18.81 -13.09
CA LEU A 166 30.46 -17.44 -12.89
C LEU A 166 31.70 -17.41 -11.99
N ILE A 167 31.70 -18.18 -10.88
CA ILE A 167 32.84 -18.27 -9.97
C ILE A 167 34.05 -18.88 -10.70
N VAL A 168 33.84 -19.97 -11.44
CA VAL A 168 34.92 -20.63 -12.21
C VAL A 168 35.48 -19.69 -13.28
N ALA A 169 34.62 -18.98 -14.02
CA ALA A 169 35.05 -17.99 -15.01
C ALA A 169 35.87 -16.85 -14.40
N GLY A 170 35.45 -16.36 -13.22
CA GLY A 170 36.17 -15.33 -12.44
C GLY A 170 37.55 -15.84 -11.99
N ILE A 171 37.64 -17.08 -11.53
CA ILE A 171 38.92 -17.72 -11.12
C ILE A 171 39.86 -17.90 -12.34
N ILE A 172 39.34 -18.35 -13.48
CA ILE A 172 40.12 -18.51 -14.72
C ILE A 172 40.70 -17.16 -15.16
N PHE A 173 39.86 -16.10 -15.14
CA PHE A 173 40.31 -14.74 -15.44
C PHE A 173 41.42 -14.29 -14.49
N LEU A 174 41.20 -14.45 -13.17
CA LEU A 174 42.14 -14.01 -12.15
C LEU A 174 43.50 -14.71 -12.29
N LEU A 175 43.50 -16.03 -12.53
CA LEU A 175 44.72 -16.79 -12.79
C LEU A 175 45.43 -16.29 -14.03
N GLY A 176 44.70 -16.03 -15.12
CA GLY A 176 45.27 -15.48 -16.37
C GLY A 176 45.85 -14.09 -16.15
N PHE A 177 45.16 -13.23 -15.41
CA PHE A 177 45.62 -11.88 -15.06
C PHE A 177 46.89 -11.88 -14.20
N ILE A 178 46.91 -12.71 -13.13
CA ILE A 178 48.10 -12.88 -12.27
C ILE A 178 49.27 -13.39 -13.08
N THR A 179 49.09 -14.43 -13.92
CA THR A 179 50.16 -15.00 -14.75
C THR A 179 50.68 -13.96 -15.71
N LYS A 180 49.82 -13.22 -16.42
CA LYS A 180 50.22 -12.12 -17.31
C LYS A 180 51.02 -11.05 -16.56
N THR A 181 50.56 -10.65 -15.38
CA THR A 181 51.19 -9.62 -14.55
C THR A 181 52.59 -10.07 -14.06
N VAL A 182 52.70 -11.31 -13.58
CA VAL A 182 53.98 -11.92 -13.18
C VAL A 182 54.97 -11.94 -14.34
N LEU A 183 54.55 -12.40 -15.52
CA LEU A 183 55.38 -12.40 -16.72
C LEU A 183 55.82 -10.99 -17.13
N ASN A 184 55.01 -9.97 -16.93
CA ASN A 184 55.38 -8.57 -17.15
C ASN A 184 56.43 -8.07 -16.13
N ILE A 185 56.27 -8.43 -14.84
CA ILE A 185 57.21 -8.02 -13.78
C ILE A 185 58.60 -8.68 -13.97
N ILE A 186 58.65 -9.97 -14.33
CA ILE A 186 59.86 -10.72 -14.55
C ILE A 186 60.56 -10.29 -15.86
N LYS A 187 59.96 -9.41 -16.67
CA LYS A 187 60.42 -9.00 -18.00
C LYS A 187 60.76 -10.21 -18.85
N TYR A 188 59.91 -11.23 -18.78
CA TYR A 188 60.08 -12.44 -19.61
C TYR A 188 60.03 -12.04 -21.07
N ASP A 189 61.21 -12.23 -21.75
CA ASP A 189 61.42 -11.92 -23.15
C ASP A 189 61.13 -13.21 -23.93
N ASP A 190 60.01 -13.19 -24.67
CA ASP A 190 59.59 -14.36 -25.45
C ASP A 190 60.49 -14.51 -26.70
N GLY A 191 61.47 -15.36 -26.56
CA GLY A 191 62.24 -15.87 -27.74
C GLY A 191 61.39 -16.76 -28.64
N PHE A 192 60.10 -16.91 -28.44
CA PHE A 192 59.15 -17.71 -29.20
C PHE A 192 58.18 -16.84 -29.96
N GLU A 193 58.57 -16.30 -31.08
CA GLU A 193 57.69 -15.65 -32.04
C GLU A 193 57.08 -16.69 -32.97
N VAL A 194 55.78 -17.03 -32.74
CA VAL A 194 55.01 -17.82 -33.71
C VAL A 194 54.23 -16.87 -34.62
N LEU A 195 54.32 -17.11 -35.96
CA LEU A 195 53.65 -16.28 -36.96
C LEU A 195 54.09 -14.79 -37.03
N ASN A 196 55.41 -14.54 -37.27
CA ASN A 196 55.93 -13.18 -37.48
C ASN A 196 55.52 -12.14 -36.41
N GLY A 197 55.62 -12.49 -35.13
CA GLY A 197 55.32 -11.58 -34.05
C GLY A 197 53.82 -11.41 -33.76
N LEU A 198 52.93 -12.14 -34.43
CA LEU A 198 51.48 -12.04 -34.20
C LEU A 198 51.01 -12.78 -32.93
N LEU A 199 51.75 -13.76 -32.43
CA LEU A 199 51.43 -14.58 -31.26
C LEU A 199 52.59 -14.65 -30.28
N THR A 200 52.55 -13.91 -29.20
CA THR A 200 53.45 -14.02 -28.05
C THR A 200 52.83 -14.89 -26.94
N THR A 201 53.63 -15.51 -26.06
CA THR A 201 53.16 -16.31 -24.92
C THR A 201 52.16 -15.52 -24.08
N LYS A 202 52.37 -14.22 -23.89
CA LYS A 202 51.44 -13.34 -23.20
C LYS A 202 50.08 -13.26 -23.89
N LEU A 203 50.07 -13.17 -25.22
CA LEU A 203 48.85 -13.09 -26.03
C LEU A 203 48.11 -14.43 -26.04
N ILE A 204 48.82 -15.54 -26.06
CA ILE A 204 48.26 -16.90 -25.95
C ILE A 204 47.53 -17.05 -24.58
N ILE A 205 48.13 -16.62 -23.49
CA ILE A 205 47.52 -16.68 -22.13
C ILE A 205 46.26 -15.83 -22.13
N VAL A 206 46.30 -14.61 -22.69
CA VAL A 206 45.12 -13.75 -22.79
C VAL A 206 44.02 -14.45 -23.59
N TYR A 207 44.29 -14.97 -24.73
CA TYR A 207 43.25 -15.63 -25.54
C TYR A 207 42.75 -16.93 -24.91
N ALA A 208 43.61 -17.74 -24.31
CA ALA A 208 43.23 -19.00 -23.68
C ALA A 208 42.44 -18.84 -22.37
N THR A 209 42.67 -17.78 -21.62
CA THR A 209 41.99 -17.55 -20.32
C THR A 209 40.90 -16.49 -20.40
N TYR A 210 41.12 -15.37 -21.09
CA TYR A 210 40.17 -14.27 -21.14
C TYR A 210 38.98 -14.53 -22.05
N ILE A 211 39.14 -15.15 -23.21
CA ILE A 211 38.01 -15.38 -24.11
C ILE A 211 36.98 -16.34 -23.51
N PRO A 212 37.35 -17.52 -22.96
CA PRO A 212 36.37 -18.40 -22.30
C PRO A 212 35.72 -17.75 -21.11
N ALA A 213 36.50 -17.04 -20.27
CA ALA A 213 35.97 -16.31 -19.11
C ALA A 213 35.02 -15.18 -19.54
N TYR A 214 35.37 -14.42 -20.58
CA TYR A 214 34.51 -13.36 -21.12
C TYR A 214 33.18 -13.93 -21.65
N VAL A 215 33.23 -15.01 -22.44
CA VAL A 215 32.02 -15.64 -22.99
C VAL A 215 31.10 -16.12 -21.85
N ALA A 216 31.66 -16.76 -20.83
CA ALA A 216 30.90 -17.22 -19.68
C ALA A 216 30.29 -16.07 -18.87
N LEU A 217 31.06 -15.01 -18.58
CA LEU A 217 30.62 -13.86 -17.82
C LEU A 217 29.65 -12.97 -18.61
N SER A 218 29.85 -12.77 -19.90
CA SER A 218 29.08 -11.84 -20.72
C SER A 218 27.83 -12.45 -21.38
N ARG A 219 27.67 -13.79 -21.33
CA ARG A 219 26.60 -14.52 -22.02
C ARG A 219 25.20 -13.90 -21.83
N ASN A 220 24.83 -13.64 -20.61
CA ASN A 220 23.51 -13.05 -20.29
C ASN A 220 23.43 -11.60 -20.76
N VAL A 221 24.47 -10.81 -20.51
CA VAL A 221 24.53 -9.39 -20.90
C VAL A 221 24.48 -9.25 -22.43
N LEU A 222 25.26 -10.02 -23.17
CA LEU A 222 25.26 -9.95 -24.63
C LEU A 222 23.96 -10.47 -25.24
N SER A 223 23.41 -11.57 -24.71
CA SER A 223 22.14 -12.11 -25.19
C SER A 223 20.96 -11.17 -24.87
N GLY A 224 20.97 -10.55 -23.70
CA GLY A 224 19.98 -9.56 -23.30
C GLY A 224 20.08 -8.28 -24.14
N ALA A 225 21.26 -7.74 -24.29
CA ALA A 225 21.52 -6.57 -25.15
C ALA A 225 21.07 -6.78 -26.61
N LEU A 226 21.38 -7.95 -27.20
CA LEU A 226 20.96 -8.28 -28.55
C LEU A 226 19.45 -8.41 -28.68
N ARG A 227 18.81 -9.09 -27.71
CA ARG A 227 17.36 -9.29 -27.67
C ARG A 227 16.64 -7.96 -27.53
N ASN A 228 17.08 -7.12 -26.59
CA ASN A 228 16.46 -5.81 -26.35
C ASN A 228 16.66 -4.87 -27.55
N ALA A 229 17.81 -4.93 -28.22
CA ALA A 229 18.06 -4.17 -29.44
C ALA A 229 17.12 -4.59 -30.59
N ILE A 230 16.92 -5.90 -30.82
CA ILE A 230 15.99 -6.42 -31.83
C ILE A 230 14.56 -5.97 -31.57
N HIS A 231 14.15 -5.86 -30.30
CA HIS A 231 12.81 -5.42 -29.92
C HIS A 231 12.66 -3.89 -29.78
N GLY A 232 13.64 -3.11 -30.26
CA GLY A 232 13.58 -1.64 -30.30
C GLY A 232 13.96 -0.95 -28.98
N HIS A 233 14.48 -1.68 -28.00
CA HIS A 233 15.02 -1.14 -26.74
C HIS A 233 16.56 -1.12 -26.77
N VAL A 234 17.11 -0.27 -27.63
CA VAL A 234 18.55 -0.23 -27.94
C VAL A 234 19.40 0.36 -26.81
N PHE A 235 18.79 1.15 -25.89
CA PHE A 235 19.54 1.93 -24.90
C PHE A 235 19.21 1.51 -23.47
N ASP A 236 19.46 0.23 -23.14
CA ASP A 236 19.41 -0.26 -21.76
C ASP A 236 20.82 -0.45 -21.17
N GLU A 237 20.90 -0.82 -19.89
CA GLU A 237 22.17 -1.02 -19.20
C GLU A 237 22.99 -2.17 -19.80
N GLN A 238 22.32 -3.29 -20.18
CA GLN A 238 22.97 -4.44 -20.78
C GLN A 238 23.59 -4.09 -22.16
N PHE A 239 22.88 -3.26 -22.93
CA PHE A 239 23.42 -2.74 -24.20
C PHE A 239 24.65 -1.86 -23.99
N LEU A 240 24.61 -0.95 -22.97
CA LEU A 240 25.74 -0.07 -22.66
C LEU A 240 26.99 -0.91 -22.27
N MET A 241 26.80 -1.90 -21.41
CA MET A 241 27.86 -2.79 -20.95
C MET A 241 28.42 -3.69 -22.09
N ALA A 242 27.51 -4.25 -22.90
CA ALA A 242 27.89 -5.01 -24.08
C ALA A 242 28.71 -4.15 -25.08
N LEU A 243 28.21 -2.94 -25.39
CA LEU A 243 28.90 -2.01 -26.30
C LEU A 243 30.28 -1.63 -25.76
N ALA A 244 30.36 -1.26 -24.47
CA ALA A 244 31.63 -0.84 -23.87
C ALA A 244 32.65 -1.96 -23.89
N THR A 245 32.28 -3.19 -23.53
CA THR A 245 33.20 -4.30 -23.46
C THR A 245 33.61 -4.83 -24.85
N ILE A 246 32.70 -4.88 -25.83
CA ILE A 246 33.02 -5.26 -27.21
C ILE A 246 33.98 -4.25 -27.82
N VAL A 247 33.76 -2.95 -27.67
CA VAL A 247 34.66 -1.92 -28.19
C VAL A 247 36.00 -1.96 -27.48
N ALA A 248 36.06 -2.18 -26.16
CA ALA A 248 37.31 -2.37 -25.42
C ALA A 248 38.14 -3.56 -25.96
N LEU A 249 37.50 -4.70 -26.24
CA LEU A 249 38.14 -5.85 -26.86
C LEU A 249 38.68 -5.52 -28.26
N ALA A 250 37.91 -4.79 -29.06
CA ALA A 250 38.29 -4.40 -30.43
C ALA A 250 39.52 -3.49 -30.45
N ILE A 251 39.69 -2.61 -29.46
CA ILE A 251 40.89 -1.73 -29.34
C ILE A 251 42.03 -2.36 -28.52
N LYS A 252 41.91 -3.66 -28.18
CA LYS A 252 42.88 -4.48 -27.44
C LYS A 252 43.06 -4.09 -25.95
N TYR A 253 42.05 -3.48 -25.31
CA TYR A 253 41.98 -3.24 -23.86
C TYR A 253 41.31 -4.43 -23.15
N TYR A 254 42.00 -5.60 -23.22
CA TYR A 254 41.45 -6.87 -22.74
C TYR A 254 41.17 -6.88 -21.22
N ASP A 255 42.11 -6.29 -20.44
CA ASP A 255 41.98 -6.25 -18.99
C ASP A 255 40.76 -5.43 -18.56
N GLU A 256 40.59 -4.26 -19.18
CA GLU A 256 39.44 -3.38 -18.90
C GLU A 256 38.12 -4.06 -19.24
N ALA A 257 38.00 -4.71 -20.39
CA ALA A 257 36.79 -5.42 -20.78
C ALA A 257 36.43 -6.52 -19.76
N MET A 258 37.43 -7.26 -19.30
CA MET A 258 37.25 -8.34 -18.32
C MET A 258 36.87 -7.80 -16.95
N PHE A 259 37.55 -6.77 -16.44
CA PHE A 259 37.25 -6.17 -15.17
C PHE A 259 35.83 -5.60 -15.14
N VAL A 260 35.40 -4.91 -16.19
CA VAL A 260 34.03 -4.41 -16.31
C VAL A 260 33.04 -5.56 -16.17
N MET A 261 33.23 -6.68 -16.89
CA MET A 261 32.29 -7.81 -16.78
C MET A 261 32.31 -8.51 -15.43
N VAL A 262 33.51 -8.74 -14.85
CA VAL A 262 33.62 -9.39 -13.52
C VAL A 262 32.94 -8.53 -12.44
N PHE A 263 33.24 -7.24 -12.40
CA PHE A 263 32.66 -6.36 -11.39
C PHE A 263 31.19 -6.12 -11.64
N TYR A 264 30.72 -6.05 -12.87
CA TYR A 264 29.29 -5.99 -13.19
C TYR A 264 28.57 -7.23 -12.64
N GLN A 265 29.08 -8.43 -12.86
CA GLN A 265 28.48 -9.68 -12.34
C GLN A 265 28.51 -9.74 -10.82
N ILE A 266 29.59 -9.25 -10.17
CA ILE A 266 29.66 -9.14 -8.71
C ILE A 266 28.61 -8.13 -8.21
N GLY A 267 28.48 -7.01 -8.90
CA GLY A 267 27.50 -5.97 -8.56
C GLY A 267 26.08 -6.46 -8.70
N GLU A 268 25.72 -7.12 -9.77
CA GLU A 268 24.43 -7.73 -10.02
C GLU A 268 24.11 -8.75 -8.92
N PHE A 269 25.04 -9.67 -8.64
CA PHE A 269 24.88 -10.66 -7.57
C PHE A 269 24.65 -10.02 -6.18
N LEU A 270 25.40 -8.98 -5.83
CA LEU A 270 25.25 -8.30 -4.54
C LEU A 270 23.92 -7.53 -4.47
N GLN A 271 23.50 -6.91 -5.57
CA GLN A 271 22.22 -6.22 -5.65
C GLN A 271 21.07 -7.22 -5.49
N ASP A 272 21.08 -8.32 -6.21
CA ASP A 272 20.06 -9.38 -6.10
C ASP A 272 19.98 -9.92 -4.68
N TYR A 273 21.13 -10.25 -4.07
CA TYR A 273 21.19 -10.73 -2.69
C TYR A 273 20.56 -9.75 -1.68
N VAL A 274 20.84 -8.46 -1.83
CA VAL A 274 20.29 -7.44 -0.90
C VAL A 274 18.80 -7.20 -1.17
N VAL A 275 18.38 -7.21 -2.44
CA VAL A 275 16.96 -7.09 -2.83
C VAL A 275 16.16 -8.27 -2.27
N ASP A 276 16.64 -9.51 -2.47
CA ASP A 276 15.98 -10.71 -1.96
C ASP A 276 15.90 -10.70 -0.43
N ARG A 277 16.98 -10.30 0.23
CA ARG A 277 16.99 -10.17 1.70
C ARG A 277 15.99 -9.11 2.18
N THR A 278 15.84 -8.01 1.44
CA THR A 278 14.87 -6.96 1.74
C THR A 278 13.44 -7.46 1.52
N ARG A 279 13.19 -8.14 0.39
CA ARG A 279 11.91 -8.80 0.11
C ARG A 279 11.55 -9.82 1.18
N ASN A 280 12.47 -10.69 1.54
CA ASN A 280 12.24 -11.71 2.57
C ASN A 280 12.03 -11.09 3.96
N SER A 281 12.70 -9.98 4.28
CA SER A 281 12.43 -9.25 5.52
C SER A 281 11.02 -8.65 5.55
N ILE A 282 10.48 -8.26 4.40
CA ILE A 282 9.11 -7.75 4.28
C ILE A 282 8.12 -8.92 4.27
N LYS A 283 8.40 -10.01 3.55
CA LYS A 283 7.62 -11.26 3.63
C LYS A 283 7.54 -11.79 5.07
N ALA A 284 8.63 -11.77 5.82
CA ALA A 284 8.64 -12.15 7.24
C ALA A 284 7.79 -11.23 8.15
N LEU A 285 7.52 -9.98 7.74
CA LEU A 285 6.53 -9.11 8.39
C LEU A 285 5.09 -9.52 8.08
N ILE A 286 4.90 -10.18 6.95
CA ILE A 286 3.66 -10.72 6.43
C ILE A 286 3.42 -12.14 6.97
N ASP A 287 4.40 -12.78 7.60
CA ASP A 287 4.27 -14.10 8.24
C ASP A 287 3.37 -14.10 9.50
N ILE A 288 2.32 -13.27 9.41
CA ILE A 288 1.16 -13.27 10.32
C ILE A 288 0.23 -14.45 9.98
N GLN A 289 0.36 -15.00 8.77
CA GLN A 289 -0.55 -16.02 8.24
C GLN A 289 -0.40 -17.35 8.98
N PRO A 290 -1.45 -17.86 9.62
CA PRO A 290 -1.49 -19.24 10.11
C PRO A 290 -1.53 -20.23 8.93
N GLN A 291 -0.67 -21.23 8.97
CA GLN A 291 -0.63 -22.27 7.92
C GLN A 291 -1.67 -23.36 8.12
N VAL A 292 -2.19 -23.49 9.33
CA VAL A 292 -3.08 -24.57 9.74
C VAL A 292 -4.22 -24.03 10.59
N ALA A 293 -5.42 -24.59 10.41
CA ALA A 293 -6.59 -24.41 11.26
C ALA A 293 -7.01 -25.76 11.86
N PHE A 294 -7.34 -25.79 13.15
CA PHE A 294 -7.85 -26.95 13.84
C PHE A 294 -9.38 -26.86 13.92
N VAL A 295 -10.08 -27.59 13.05
CA VAL A 295 -11.55 -27.55 12.94
C VAL A 295 -12.16 -28.65 13.79
N LEU A 296 -13.18 -28.31 14.58
CA LEU A 296 -13.94 -29.23 15.40
C LEU A 296 -15.14 -29.78 14.60
N VAL A 297 -15.06 -31.06 14.21
CA VAL A 297 -16.11 -31.76 13.49
C VAL A 297 -16.51 -33.00 14.32
N ASP A 298 -17.78 -33.11 14.71
CA ASP A 298 -18.33 -34.25 15.49
C ASP A 298 -17.50 -34.60 16.75
N ASP A 299 -17.03 -33.58 17.49
CA ASP A 299 -16.16 -33.65 18.69
C ASP A 299 -14.72 -34.17 18.41
N GLU A 300 -14.33 -34.34 17.16
CA GLU A 300 -12.95 -34.59 16.76
C GLU A 300 -12.31 -33.32 16.20
N VAL A 301 -11.02 -33.09 16.51
CA VAL A 301 -10.25 -31.95 15.99
C VAL A 301 -9.48 -32.41 14.77
N ILE A 302 -9.79 -31.81 13.62
CA ILE A 302 -9.17 -32.13 12.33
C ILE A 302 -8.29 -30.94 11.91
N GLU A 303 -7.07 -31.25 11.49
CA GLU A 303 -6.16 -30.27 10.90
C GLU A 303 -6.54 -30.00 9.44
N MET A 304 -6.79 -28.73 9.10
CA MET A 304 -7.19 -28.29 7.76
C MET A 304 -6.41 -27.05 7.34
N ASN A 305 -6.29 -26.84 6.02
CA ASN A 305 -5.79 -25.55 5.50
C ASN A 305 -6.84 -24.47 5.79
N PRO A 306 -6.47 -23.29 6.32
CA PRO A 306 -7.39 -22.17 6.55
C PRO A 306 -8.22 -21.76 5.33
N LYS A 307 -7.72 -22.00 4.12
CA LYS A 307 -8.43 -21.72 2.85
C LYS A 307 -9.63 -22.66 2.62
N GLU A 308 -9.65 -23.81 3.26
CA GLU A 308 -10.70 -24.83 3.11
C GLU A 308 -11.80 -24.72 4.17
N VAL A 309 -11.56 -23.93 5.22
CA VAL A 309 -12.50 -23.74 6.33
C VAL A 309 -13.67 -22.84 5.90
N LEU A 310 -14.89 -23.27 6.18
CA LEU A 310 -16.11 -22.57 5.78
C LEU A 310 -16.65 -21.67 6.89
N VAL A 311 -17.43 -20.66 6.48
CA VAL A 311 -18.18 -19.80 7.43
C VAL A 311 -19.17 -20.64 8.20
N GLY A 312 -19.12 -20.52 9.54
CA GLY A 312 -19.95 -21.31 10.47
C GLY A 312 -19.21 -22.46 11.13
N ASP A 313 -18.06 -22.90 10.59
CA ASP A 313 -17.22 -23.92 11.21
C ASP A 313 -16.71 -23.47 12.58
N LYS A 314 -16.40 -24.44 13.44
CA LYS A 314 -15.83 -24.20 14.76
C LYS A 314 -14.35 -24.53 14.75
N ILE A 315 -13.52 -23.58 15.08
CA ILE A 315 -12.07 -23.74 15.17
C ILE A 315 -11.60 -23.72 16.63
N VAL A 316 -10.70 -24.62 16.98
CA VAL A 316 -10.09 -24.70 18.30
C VAL A 316 -8.73 -24.02 18.24
N ILE A 317 -8.47 -23.08 19.15
CA ILE A 317 -7.23 -22.33 19.20
C ILE A 317 -6.65 -22.47 20.60
N LYS A 318 -5.39 -22.87 20.68
CA LYS A 318 -4.67 -23.13 21.94
C LYS A 318 -3.66 -22.05 22.23
N THR A 319 -3.22 -21.98 23.48
CA THR A 319 -2.12 -21.08 23.90
C THR A 319 -0.90 -21.24 22.99
N GLY A 320 -0.37 -20.10 22.51
CA GLY A 320 0.77 -20.01 21.59
C GLY A 320 0.42 -20.12 20.10
N GLU A 321 -0.82 -20.47 19.76
CA GLU A 321 -1.26 -20.56 18.36
C GLU A 321 -1.79 -19.23 17.85
N LYS A 322 -1.65 -19.03 16.54
CA LYS A 322 -2.25 -17.90 15.83
C LYS A 322 -3.71 -18.21 15.48
N VAL A 323 -4.58 -17.22 15.59
CA VAL A 323 -5.98 -17.29 15.14
C VAL A 323 -6.00 -17.43 13.62
N PRO A 324 -6.54 -18.53 13.04
CA PRO A 324 -6.47 -18.77 11.60
C PRO A 324 -7.47 -17.93 10.80
N LEU A 325 -8.66 -17.67 11.33
CA LEU A 325 -9.76 -16.98 10.65
C LEU A 325 -10.50 -16.05 11.61
N ASP A 326 -11.11 -15.01 11.07
CA ASP A 326 -11.93 -14.07 11.84
C ASP A 326 -13.21 -14.78 12.34
N GLY A 327 -13.56 -14.59 13.60
CA GLY A 327 -14.77 -15.18 14.14
C GLY A 327 -15.16 -14.71 15.55
N GLU A 328 -16.24 -15.29 16.08
CA GLU A 328 -16.78 -15.02 17.40
C GLU A 328 -16.45 -16.18 18.36
N ILE A 329 -15.98 -15.86 19.55
CA ILE A 329 -15.72 -16.84 20.61
C ILE A 329 -17.04 -17.41 21.11
N ILE A 330 -17.23 -18.73 20.97
CA ILE A 330 -18.40 -19.44 21.45
C ILE A 330 -18.16 -20.18 22.77
N GLN A 331 -16.88 -20.39 23.12
CA GLN A 331 -16.50 -21.03 24.37
C GLN A 331 -15.07 -20.64 24.78
N GLY A 332 -14.86 -20.33 26.06
CA GLY A 332 -13.56 -20.10 26.65
C GLY A 332 -13.25 -18.64 26.92
N GLU A 333 -12.10 -18.41 27.57
CA GLU A 333 -11.51 -17.10 27.88
C GLU A 333 -10.02 -17.19 27.58
N ALA A 334 -9.46 -16.13 26.97
CA ALA A 334 -8.06 -16.06 26.60
C ALA A 334 -7.51 -14.64 26.67
N GLU A 335 -6.19 -14.54 26.79
CA GLU A 335 -5.42 -13.33 26.54
C GLU A 335 -4.86 -13.39 25.11
N VAL A 336 -5.10 -12.36 24.31
CA VAL A 336 -4.75 -12.31 22.89
C VAL A 336 -3.80 -11.14 22.66
N ASP A 337 -2.69 -11.41 21.98
CA ASP A 337 -1.76 -10.41 21.47
C ASP A 337 -2.13 -10.07 20.02
N GLU A 338 -2.60 -8.84 19.82
CA GLU A 338 -2.93 -8.28 18.52
C GLU A 338 -1.81 -7.37 17.96
N SER A 339 -0.62 -7.36 18.61
CA SER A 339 0.47 -6.43 18.28
C SER A 339 0.98 -6.55 16.84
N ALA A 340 0.96 -7.76 16.27
CA ALA A 340 1.36 -8.00 14.90
C ALA A 340 0.37 -7.37 13.87
N LEU A 341 -0.87 -7.14 14.27
CA LEU A 341 -1.93 -6.55 13.43
C LEU A 341 -2.05 -5.05 13.68
N THR A 342 -2.17 -4.67 14.95
CA THR A 342 -2.51 -3.30 15.37
C THR A 342 -1.29 -2.44 15.71
N GLY A 343 -0.14 -3.07 15.98
CA GLY A 343 1.05 -2.39 16.51
C GLY A 343 0.96 -2.07 18.01
N GLU A 344 -0.13 -2.47 18.70
CA GLU A 344 -0.31 -2.27 20.14
C GLU A 344 0.24 -3.45 20.92
N SER A 345 1.16 -3.20 21.89
CA SER A 345 1.80 -4.24 22.70
C SER A 345 0.99 -4.65 23.95
N LEU A 346 -0.30 -4.27 24.03
CA LEU A 346 -1.15 -4.62 25.15
C LEU A 346 -1.96 -5.88 24.84
N GLU A 347 -1.81 -6.90 25.69
CA GLU A 347 -2.62 -8.10 25.64
C GLU A 347 -4.07 -7.78 26.02
N LYS A 348 -5.00 -8.33 25.25
CA LYS A 348 -6.44 -8.10 25.38
C LYS A 348 -7.12 -9.34 25.90
N VAL A 349 -7.84 -9.22 27.00
CA VAL A 349 -8.68 -10.33 27.51
C VAL A 349 -9.94 -10.44 26.67
N VAL A 350 -10.17 -11.62 26.08
CA VAL A 350 -11.35 -11.94 25.26
C VAL A 350 -12.12 -13.11 25.89
N ARG A 351 -13.45 -13.04 25.76
CA ARG A 351 -14.41 -13.96 26.36
C ARG A 351 -15.49 -14.35 25.36
N GLU A 352 -16.33 -15.31 25.73
CA GLU A 352 -17.52 -15.68 24.94
C GLU A 352 -18.32 -14.47 24.48
N GLY A 353 -18.68 -14.45 23.19
CA GLY A 353 -19.33 -13.34 22.50
C GLY A 353 -18.41 -12.22 22.03
N ASN A 354 -17.09 -12.26 22.34
CA ASN A 354 -16.14 -11.35 21.75
C ASN A 354 -15.67 -11.84 20.38
N LYS A 355 -15.31 -10.91 19.49
CA LYS A 355 -14.71 -11.21 18.20
C LYS A 355 -13.20 -11.31 18.35
N VAL A 356 -12.61 -12.22 17.59
CA VAL A 356 -11.16 -12.37 17.43
C VAL A 356 -10.81 -12.29 15.94
N LEU A 357 -9.63 -11.76 15.66
CA LEU A 357 -9.12 -11.53 14.32
C LEU A 357 -8.08 -12.57 13.93
N SER A 358 -8.11 -12.96 12.69
CA SER A 358 -7.05 -13.79 12.11
C SER A 358 -5.69 -13.11 12.26
N GLY A 359 -4.65 -13.89 12.58
CA GLY A 359 -3.29 -13.39 12.81
C GLY A 359 -2.98 -12.95 14.24
N SER A 360 -3.97 -12.80 15.12
CA SER A 360 -3.75 -12.61 16.56
C SER A 360 -3.14 -13.85 17.19
N ILE A 361 -2.35 -13.72 18.25
CA ILE A 361 -1.71 -14.83 18.96
C ILE A 361 -2.37 -15.03 20.32
N LEU A 362 -2.78 -16.24 20.64
CA LEU A 362 -3.21 -16.58 22.00
C LEU A 362 -2.01 -16.68 22.95
N VAL A 363 -1.91 -15.76 23.88
CA VAL A 363 -0.83 -15.72 24.88
C VAL A 363 -1.15 -16.69 26.01
N ASN A 364 -2.43 -16.75 26.42
CA ASN A 364 -2.90 -17.60 27.50
C ASN A 364 -4.36 -18.00 27.25
N GLY A 365 -4.75 -19.19 27.73
CA GLY A 365 -6.11 -19.71 27.57
C GLY A 365 -6.30 -20.59 26.33
N ASN A 366 -7.49 -21.15 26.20
CA ASN A 366 -7.94 -21.89 25.02
C ASN A 366 -9.34 -21.43 24.66
N ILE A 367 -9.62 -21.26 23.37
CA ILE A 367 -10.92 -20.79 22.91
C ILE A 367 -11.43 -21.64 21.75
N ILE A 368 -12.76 -21.71 21.64
CA ILE A 368 -13.42 -22.21 20.43
C ILE A 368 -14.11 -21.03 19.77
N VAL A 369 -13.79 -20.83 18.49
CA VAL A 369 -14.26 -19.70 17.69
C VAL A 369 -15.15 -20.23 16.57
N ARG A 370 -16.30 -19.61 16.37
CA ARG A 370 -17.14 -19.81 15.20
C ARG A 370 -16.69 -18.88 14.10
N VAL A 371 -16.28 -19.42 12.97
CA VAL A 371 -15.80 -18.66 11.82
C VAL A 371 -16.90 -17.77 11.25
N GLU A 372 -16.65 -16.46 11.12
CA GLU A 372 -17.57 -15.48 10.53
C GLU A 372 -17.20 -15.10 9.09
N LYS A 373 -15.91 -15.20 8.72
CA LYS A 373 -15.41 -14.85 7.38
C LYS A 373 -14.54 -15.97 6.81
N CYS A 374 -14.67 -16.24 5.51
CA CYS A 374 -13.75 -17.14 4.81
C CYS A 374 -12.34 -16.54 4.74
N TYR A 375 -11.36 -17.33 4.34
CA TYR A 375 -9.96 -16.92 4.26
C TYR A 375 -9.75 -15.68 3.39
N GLU A 376 -10.39 -15.60 2.22
CA GLU A 376 -10.27 -14.47 1.29
C GLU A 376 -10.77 -13.14 1.86
N ASP A 377 -11.74 -13.20 2.78
CA ASP A 377 -12.32 -12.02 3.46
C ASP A 377 -11.68 -11.75 4.83
N SER A 378 -10.74 -12.60 5.27
CA SER A 378 -10.09 -12.50 6.57
C SER A 378 -9.21 -11.25 6.67
N MET A 379 -9.02 -10.76 7.91
CA MET A 379 -8.19 -9.58 8.17
C MET A 379 -6.74 -9.79 7.71
N VAL A 380 -6.17 -10.96 7.96
CA VAL A 380 -4.81 -11.31 7.50
C VAL A 380 -4.70 -11.20 5.98
N LYS A 381 -5.63 -11.82 5.23
CA LYS A 381 -5.60 -11.76 3.77
C LYS A 381 -5.73 -10.33 3.25
N LYS A 382 -6.60 -9.52 3.84
CA LYS A 382 -6.73 -8.09 3.47
C LYS A 382 -5.45 -7.30 3.73
N ILE A 383 -4.78 -7.53 4.86
CA ILE A 383 -3.49 -6.89 5.17
C ILE A 383 -2.43 -7.32 4.15
N LEU A 384 -2.35 -8.62 3.86
CA LEU A 384 -1.44 -9.18 2.86
C LEU A 384 -1.64 -8.51 1.51
N ASP A 385 -2.88 -8.48 1.02
CA ASP A 385 -3.22 -7.88 -0.26
C ASP A 385 -2.90 -6.38 -0.31
N MET A 386 -3.12 -5.65 0.78
CA MET A 386 -2.78 -4.23 0.84
C MET A 386 -1.28 -3.99 0.75
N VAL A 387 -0.47 -4.75 1.49
CA VAL A 387 1.00 -4.61 1.48
C VAL A 387 1.57 -5.06 0.14
N GLU A 388 1.09 -6.17 -0.40
CA GLU A 388 1.51 -6.70 -1.69
C GLU A 388 1.13 -5.80 -2.87
N ASN A 389 -0.06 -5.22 -2.84
CA ASN A 389 -0.52 -4.31 -3.90
C ASN A 389 0.00 -2.87 -3.73
N ALA A 390 0.56 -2.52 -2.57
CA ALA A 390 1.05 -1.17 -2.29
C ALA A 390 2.14 -0.71 -3.26
N SER A 391 2.96 -1.62 -3.79
CA SER A 391 3.99 -1.29 -4.76
C SER A 391 3.49 -1.15 -6.20
N SER A 392 2.27 -1.56 -6.51
CA SER A 392 1.69 -1.41 -7.85
C SER A 392 1.41 0.04 -8.23
N LYS A 393 1.11 0.91 -7.26
CA LYS A 393 0.83 2.34 -7.47
C LYS A 393 2.10 3.17 -7.29
N LYS A 394 2.83 3.37 -8.38
CA LYS A 394 4.14 4.06 -8.41
C LYS A 394 4.04 5.54 -8.02
N SER A 395 4.97 6.00 -7.20
CA SER A 395 5.11 7.40 -6.79
C SER A 395 5.48 8.33 -7.96
N LYS A 396 5.29 9.64 -7.77
CA LYS A 396 5.74 10.65 -8.75
C LYS A 396 7.25 10.57 -8.95
N SER A 397 8.00 10.32 -7.88
CA SER A 397 9.47 10.15 -7.91
C SER A 397 9.88 8.93 -8.73
N GLU A 398 9.25 7.78 -8.56
CA GLU A 398 9.52 6.57 -9.36
C GLU A 398 9.18 6.78 -10.85
N ASN A 399 8.05 7.40 -11.14
CA ASN A 399 7.65 7.74 -12.50
C ASN A 399 8.62 8.74 -13.16
N PHE A 400 9.14 9.71 -12.38
CA PHE A 400 10.14 10.66 -12.85
C PHE A 400 11.43 9.94 -13.22
N ILE A 401 11.95 9.04 -12.37
CA ILE A 401 13.18 8.29 -12.64
C ILE A 401 13.03 7.40 -13.88
N SER A 402 11.89 6.72 -14.04
CA SER A 402 11.62 5.90 -15.22
C SER A 402 11.59 6.74 -16.52
N LYS A 403 11.03 7.96 -16.45
CA LYS A 403 11.06 8.91 -17.57
C LYS A 403 12.47 9.46 -17.81
N PHE A 404 13.19 9.83 -16.75
CA PHE A 404 14.55 10.34 -16.82
C PHE A 404 15.48 9.32 -17.51
N ALA A 405 15.48 8.06 -17.08
CA ALA A 405 16.30 7.02 -17.67
C ALA A 405 16.10 6.91 -19.20
N ARG A 406 14.87 7.05 -19.68
CA ARG A 406 14.52 6.97 -21.10
C ARG A 406 15.21 8.05 -21.96
N TYR A 407 15.39 9.25 -21.45
CA TYR A 407 16.05 10.35 -22.18
C TYR A 407 17.55 10.42 -21.89
N TYR A 408 17.91 10.08 -20.65
CA TYR A 408 19.29 10.15 -20.19
C TYR A 408 20.22 9.19 -20.96
N THR A 409 19.84 7.93 -21.12
CA THR A 409 20.70 6.91 -21.73
C THR A 409 21.05 7.21 -23.20
N PRO A 410 20.09 7.56 -24.10
CA PRO A 410 20.44 7.99 -25.45
C PRO A 410 21.38 9.21 -25.49
N THR A 411 21.16 10.19 -24.60
CA THR A 411 22.00 11.38 -24.51
C THR A 411 23.44 11.03 -24.15
N VAL A 412 23.60 10.14 -23.17
CA VAL A 412 24.92 9.64 -22.76
C VAL A 412 25.64 8.93 -23.89
N VAL A 413 24.96 8.07 -24.65
CA VAL A 413 25.57 7.40 -25.81
C VAL A 413 26.04 8.40 -26.86
N ILE A 414 25.23 9.40 -27.17
CA ILE A 414 25.61 10.45 -28.12
C ILE A 414 26.85 11.21 -27.62
N LEU A 415 26.87 11.58 -26.34
CA LEU A 415 28.01 12.28 -25.74
C LEU A 415 29.28 11.40 -25.75
N ALA A 416 29.16 10.12 -25.46
CA ALA A 416 30.27 9.18 -25.53
C ALA A 416 30.85 9.07 -26.94
N LEU A 417 30.00 8.98 -27.97
CA LEU A 417 30.41 8.98 -29.37
C LEU A 417 31.13 10.29 -29.77
N LEU A 418 30.61 11.43 -29.32
CA LEU A 418 31.24 12.72 -29.52
C LEU A 418 32.60 12.82 -28.82
N LEU A 419 32.72 12.34 -27.59
CA LEU A 419 34.00 12.29 -26.86
C LEU A 419 35.00 11.41 -27.57
N GLY A 420 34.63 10.20 -27.95
CA GLY A 420 35.54 9.26 -28.66
C GLY A 420 35.99 9.77 -30.00
N GLY A 421 35.12 10.47 -30.76
CA GLY A 421 35.39 10.96 -32.10
C GLY A 421 36.04 12.36 -32.17
N LEU A 422 35.60 13.30 -31.35
CA LEU A 422 36.01 14.71 -31.45
C LEU A 422 37.18 15.10 -30.54
N LEU A 423 37.41 14.36 -29.43
CA LEU A 423 38.47 14.70 -28.47
C LEU A 423 39.88 14.82 -29.10
N PRO A 424 40.30 13.92 -30.04
CA PRO A 424 41.56 14.10 -30.74
C PRO A 424 41.63 15.32 -31.68
N LEU A 425 40.46 15.84 -32.10
CA LEU A 425 40.41 17.01 -32.98
C LEU A 425 40.47 18.34 -32.19
N ILE A 426 40.05 18.29 -30.93
CA ILE A 426 39.89 19.52 -30.10
C ILE A 426 41.04 19.68 -29.12
N SER A 427 41.63 18.59 -28.63
CA SER A 427 42.61 18.60 -27.55
C SER A 427 43.99 18.22 -28.00
N ALA A 428 44.95 19.10 -27.82
CA ALA A 428 46.37 18.83 -28.10
C ALA A 428 46.98 17.67 -27.27
N LYS A 429 46.31 17.26 -26.18
CA LYS A 429 46.70 16.12 -25.33
C LYS A 429 46.54 14.77 -26.05
N TYR A 430 45.63 14.69 -27.00
CA TYR A 430 45.33 13.49 -27.75
C TYR A 430 45.76 13.67 -29.23
N PRO A 431 46.90 13.16 -29.64
CA PRO A 431 47.40 13.36 -30.99
C PRO A 431 46.44 12.77 -32.02
N LEU A 432 46.42 13.41 -33.23
CA LEU A 432 45.57 13.04 -34.35
C LEU A 432 46.11 11.78 -35.04
N ASN A 433 46.29 10.71 -34.30
CA ASN A 433 46.75 9.40 -34.73
C ASN A 433 45.97 8.28 -34.02
N TRP A 434 46.24 7.03 -34.40
CA TRP A 434 45.55 5.87 -33.84
C TRP A 434 45.65 5.78 -32.30
N GLU A 435 46.79 6.14 -31.71
CA GLU A 435 46.97 6.09 -30.24
C GLU A 435 46.13 7.16 -29.54
N GLY A 436 46.02 8.35 -30.11
CA GLY A 436 45.15 9.40 -29.58
C GLY A 436 43.65 9.01 -29.65
N TYR A 437 43.23 8.38 -30.76
CA TYR A 437 41.86 7.86 -30.88
C TYR A 437 41.58 6.73 -29.89
N LYS A 438 42.52 5.78 -29.69
CA LYS A 438 42.38 4.74 -28.64
C LYS A 438 42.18 5.34 -27.25
N ALA A 439 42.98 6.34 -26.90
CA ALA A 439 42.86 7.02 -25.61
C ALA A 439 41.51 7.71 -25.46
N SER A 440 41.03 8.38 -26.52
CA SER A 440 39.73 9.04 -26.54
C SER A 440 38.56 8.05 -26.45
N ILE A 441 38.65 6.94 -27.20
CA ILE A 441 37.64 5.86 -27.11
C ILE A 441 37.60 5.27 -25.69
N ARG A 442 38.77 5.07 -25.05
CA ARG A 442 38.83 4.60 -23.67
C ARG A 442 38.09 5.52 -22.72
N ILE A 443 38.25 6.84 -22.85
CA ILE A 443 37.49 7.81 -22.06
C ILE A 443 35.99 7.71 -22.35
N ALA A 444 35.61 7.57 -23.61
CA ALA A 444 34.20 7.38 -23.99
C ALA A 444 33.60 6.09 -23.40
N LEU A 445 34.37 5.01 -23.32
CA LEU A 445 33.94 3.75 -22.69
C LEU A 445 33.75 3.92 -21.18
N ILE A 446 34.70 4.59 -20.50
CA ILE A 446 34.56 4.92 -19.08
C ILE A 446 33.30 5.78 -18.86
N PHE A 447 33.10 6.79 -19.72
CA PHE A 447 31.91 7.61 -19.69
C PHE A 447 30.61 6.80 -19.82
N LEU A 448 30.56 5.82 -20.73
CA LEU A 448 29.42 4.94 -20.88
C LEU A 448 29.15 4.09 -19.63
N VAL A 449 30.20 3.46 -19.07
CA VAL A 449 30.06 2.61 -17.86
C VAL A 449 29.57 3.39 -16.65
N VAL A 450 30.17 4.56 -16.35
CA VAL A 450 29.81 5.40 -15.19
C VAL A 450 28.40 5.96 -15.31
N SER A 451 27.94 6.15 -16.53
CA SER A 451 26.65 6.79 -16.79
C SER A 451 25.42 5.89 -16.60
N CYS A 452 25.59 4.60 -16.25
CA CYS A 452 24.42 3.74 -15.91
C CYS A 452 23.62 4.34 -14.73
N PRO A 453 22.30 4.52 -14.83
CA PRO A 453 21.49 5.03 -13.71
C PRO A 453 21.11 3.94 -12.68
N CYS A 454 21.86 2.81 -12.61
CA CYS A 454 21.52 1.61 -11.83
C CYS A 454 21.17 1.93 -10.37
N ALA A 455 21.97 2.77 -9.70
CA ALA A 455 21.74 3.18 -8.31
C ALA A 455 20.39 3.88 -8.11
N LEU A 456 19.94 4.68 -9.09
CA LEU A 456 18.68 5.43 -9.00
C LEU A 456 17.48 4.51 -9.26
N VAL A 457 17.56 3.69 -10.28
CA VAL A 457 16.46 2.83 -10.73
C VAL A 457 16.11 1.78 -9.66
N LEU A 458 17.08 1.32 -8.90
CA LEU A 458 16.90 0.29 -7.89
C LEU A 458 16.60 0.86 -6.49
N SER A 459 17.38 1.85 -6.04
CA SER A 459 17.30 2.32 -4.64
C SER A 459 16.03 3.09 -4.31
N VAL A 460 15.40 3.74 -5.29
CA VAL A 460 14.21 4.57 -5.05
C VAL A 460 12.95 3.72 -4.79
N PRO A 461 12.60 2.74 -5.64
CA PRO A 461 11.50 1.82 -5.32
C PRO A 461 11.73 1.08 -4.00
N LEU A 462 12.94 0.56 -3.75
CA LEU A 462 13.29 -0.11 -2.50
C LEU A 462 13.14 0.80 -1.27
N GLY A 463 13.46 2.09 -1.42
CA GLY A 463 13.28 3.08 -0.36
C GLY A 463 11.80 3.27 0.01
N PHE A 464 10.93 3.43 -0.98
CA PHE A 464 9.49 3.56 -0.76
C PHE A 464 8.88 2.25 -0.22
N PHE A 465 9.28 1.11 -0.77
CA PHE A 465 8.82 -0.19 -0.29
C PHE A 465 9.26 -0.45 1.15
N GLY A 466 10.50 -0.11 1.49
CA GLY A 466 11.00 -0.14 2.87
C GLY A 466 10.20 0.77 3.81
N GLY A 467 9.80 1.96 3.36
CA GLY A 467 8.95 2.89 4.10
C GLY A 467 7.55 2.35 4.36
N ILE A 468 6.93 1.72 3.37
CA ILE A 468 5.62 1.05 3.50
C ILE A 468 5.71 -0.11 4.48
N GLY A 469 6.73 -0.97 4.36
CA GLY A 469 6.96 -2.07 5.30
C GLY A 469 7.25 -1.59 6.73
N GLY A 470 7.94 -0.45 6.89
CA GLY A 470 8.14 0.19 8.19
C GLY A 470 6.85 0.73 8.80
N ALA A 471 5.96 1.33 7.98
CA ALA A 471 4.65 1.82 8.41
C ALA A 471 3.74 0.67 8.83
N SER A 472 3.74 -0.43 8.06
CA SER A 472 2.93 -1.62 8.36
C SER A 472 3.26 -2.23 9.73
N LYS A 473 4.54 -2.24 10.15
CA LYS A 473 4.96 -2.68 11.51
C LYS A 473 4.33 -1.87 12.64
N GLU A 474 3.96 -0.64 12.35
CA GLU A 474 3.36 0.30 13.30
C GLU A 474 1.82 0.34 13.17
N GLY A 475 1.22 -0.67 12.51
CA GLY A 475 -0.21 -0.75 12.27
C GLY A 475 -0.74 0.30 11.29
N ILE A 476 0.13 0.85 10.41
CA ILE A 476 -0.23 1.86 9.42
C ILE A 476 -0.07 1.24 8.03
N LEU A 477 -1.17 0.87 7.40
CA LEU A 477 -1.19 0.26 6.07
C LEU A 477 -1.34 1.33 4.99
N ILE A 478 -0.39 1.39 4.06
CA ILE A 478 -0.36 2.39 2.98
C ILE A 478 -0.49 1.65 1.65
N LYS A 479 -1.53 1.94 0.88
CA LYS A 479 -1.88 1.22 -0.36
C LYS A 479 -1.04 1.58 -1.59
N GLY A 480 0.03 2.37 -1.43
CA GLY A 480 0.88 2.71 -2.57
C GLY A 480 2.02 3.65 -2.25
N SER A 481 3.12 3.56 -3.00
CA SER A 481 4.24 4.49 -2.89
C SER A 481 3.85 5.93 -3.26
N ASN A 482 2.86 6.09 -4.16
CA ASN A 482 2.27 7.40 -4.46
C ASN A 482 1.60 8.06 -3.24
N TYR A 483 0.91 7.29 -2.41
CA TYR A 483 0.28 7.79 -1.17
C TYR A 483 1.30 8.06 -0.09
N LEU A 484 2.33 7.21 0.05
CA LEU A 484 3.45 7.48 0.95
C LEU A 484 4.17 8.78 0.55
N GLU A 485 4.38 9.02 -0.74
CA GLU A 485 4.94 10.28 -1.22
C GLU A 485 3.99 11.46 -0.97
N ALA A 486 2.69 11.29 -1.21
CA ALA A 486 1.68 12.33 -1.00
C ALA A 486 1.59 12.76 0.47
N LEU A 487 1.71 11.84 1.44
CA LEU A 487 1.78 12.13 2.86
C LEU A 487 2.91 13.11 3.23
N THR A 488 4.01 13.13 2.46
CA THR A 488 5.12 14.06 2.73
C THR A 488 4.75 15.52 2.57
N ASN A 489 3.71 15.81 1.80
CA ASN A 489 3.29 17.16 1.44
C ASN A 489 1.85 17.48 1.89
N VAL A 490 1.35 16.79 2.92
CA VAL A 490 0.07 17.11 3.53
C VAL A 490 0.16 18.46 4.22
N LYS A 491 -0.73 19.37 3.82
CA LYS A 491 -0.84 20.75 4.32
C LYS A 491 -2.10 20.97 5.13
N VAL A 492 -3.19 20.29 4.76
CA VAL A 492 -4.46 20.36 5.47
C VAL A 492 -4.88 18.94 5.86
N VAL A 493 -5.30 18.79 7.11
CA VAL A 493 -5.91 17.55 7.62
C VAL A 493 -7.33 17.86 8.04
N ALA A 494 -8.31 17.29 7.36
CA ALA A 494 -9.70 17.32 7.74
C ALA A 494 -10.05 16.06 8.52
N LEU A 495 -10.62 16.22 9.70
CA LEU A 495 -10.95 15.15 10.62
C LEU A 495 -12.48 15.05 10.75
N ASP A 496 -13.05 13.86 10.60
CA ASP A 496 -14.40 13.64 11.11
C ASP A 496 -14.39 13.73 12.63
N LYS A 497 -15.52 14.06 13.22
CA LYS A 497 -15.64 14.12 14.68
C LYS A 497 -15.85 12.72 15.28
N THR A 498 -16.91 12.03 14.84
CA THR A 498 -17.43 10.82 15.48
C THR A 498 -16.58 9.61 15.12
N GLY A 499 -16.11 8.82 16.12
CA GLY A 499 -15.23 7.68 15.87
C GLY A 499 -13.80 8.08 15.48
N THR A 500 -13.53 9.35 15.13
CA THR A 500 -12.21 9.86 14.76
C THR A 500 -11.59 10.69 15.88
N ILE A 501 -12.08 11.90 16.13
CA ILE A 501 -11.65 12.76 17.25
C ILE A 501 -12.19 12.22 18.57
N THR A 502 -13.34 11.55 18.51
CA THR A 502 -14.03 10.95 19.65
C THR A 502 -13.97 9.42 19.59
N GLU A 503 -14.25 8.76 20.71
CA GLU A 503 -14.25 7.30 20.82
C GLU A 503 -15.48 6.62 20.20
N GLY A 504 -16.48 7.39 19.70
CA GLY A 504 -17.79 6.86 19.29
C GLY A 504 -18.60 6.28 20.45
N LYS A 505 -18.20 6.55 21.70
CA LYS A 505 -18.87 6.08 22.92
C LYS A 505 -19.56 7.23 23.62
N TYR A 506 -20.86 7.09 23.81
CA TYR A 506 -21.63 8.07 24.56
C TYR A 506 -21.29 8.02 26.05
N ILE A 507 -21.15 9.20 26.66
CA ILE A 507 -21.09 9.35 28.11
C ILE A 507 -22.25 10.23 28.54
N LEU A 508 -22.86 9.89 29.69
CA LEU A 508 -23.89 10.71 30.32
C LEU A 508 -23.25 11.93 30.97
N LYS A 509 -23.41 13.11 30.36
CA LYS A 509 -22.85 14.36 30.89
C LYS A 509 -23.68 14.98 31.99
N LYS A 510 -25.04 14.99 31.82
CA LYS A 510 -25.95 15.59 32.76
C LYS A 510 -27.32 14.90 32.74
N VAL A 511 -27.95 14.84 33.92
CA VAL A 511 -29.36 14.54 34.08
C VAL A 511 -30.05 15.82 34.51
N ILE A 512 -31.06 16.23 33.77
CA ILE A 512 -31.80 17.45 34.02
C ILE A 512 -33.25 17.08 34.38
N SER A 513 -33.65 17.43 35.59
CA SER A 513 -35.03 17.24 36.04
C SER A 513 -35.91 18.39 35.53
N THR A 514 -37.06 18.07 34.97
CA THR A 514 -38.12 19.03 34.56
C THR A 514 -39.32 18.98 35.45
N SER A 515 -39.28 18.18 36.53
CA SER A 515 -40.34 17.97 37.48
C SER A 515 -39.80 17.92 38.91
N ASN A 516 -40.63 17.58 39.86
CA ASN A 516 -40.23 17.44 41.28
C ASN A 516 -39.45 16.15 41.60
N TYR A 517 -39.09 15.33 40.58
CA TYR A 517 -38.30 14.14 40.81
C TYR A 517 -36.81 14.48 41.03
N PRO A 518 -36.18 14.01 42.14
CA PRO A 518 -34.75 14.14 42.36
C PRO A 518 -33.98 13.38 41.29
N LYS A 519 -32.79 13.89 40.89
CA LYS A 519 -31.94 13.28 39.87
C LYS A 519 -31.59 11.80 40.14
N ASP A 520 -31.37 11.47 41.41
CA ASP A 520 -31.06 10.07 41.81
C ASP A 520 -32.25 9.14 41.57
N LYS A 521 -33.48 9.64 41.72
CA LYS A 521 -34.69 8.88 41.47
C LYS A 521 -34.94 8.72 39.95
N ILE A 522 -34.66 9.75 39.17
CA ILE A 522 -34.67 9.70 37.71
C ILE A 522 -33.67 8.64 37.21
N MET A 523 -32.45 8.66 37.73
CA MET A 523 -31.41 7.66 37.38
C MET A 523 -31.79 6.25 37.80
N TYR A 524 -32.41 6.07 38.96
CA TYR A 524 -32.92 4.78 39.44
C TYR A 524 -33.90 4.17 38.43
N TYR A 525 -34.97 4.89 38.11
CA TYR A 525 -35.99 4.41 37.17
C TYR A 525 -35.42 4.21 35.76
N ALA A 526 -34.56 5.13 35.29
CA ALA A 526 -33.93 5.06 33.99
C ALA A 526 -33.06 3.83 33.86
N ALA A 527 -32.14 3.58 34.80
CA ALA A 527 -31.23 2.48 34.75
C ALA A 527 -31.94 1.10 34.83
N HIS A 528 -32.95 0.99 35.64
CA HIS A 528 -33.76 -0.23 35.73
C HIS A 528 -34.57 -0.49 34.44
N ALA A 529 -35.19 0.53 33.83
CA ALA A 529 -35.90 0.40 32.57
C ALA A 529 -34.95 0.06 31.40
N GLU A 530 -33.85 0.78 31.30
CA GLU A 530 -32.87 0.61 30.20
C GLU A 530 -32.03 -0.66 30.33
N SER A 531 -31.97 -1.30 31.49
CA SER A 531 -31.31 -2.61 31.66
C SER A 531 -31.85 -3.72 30.75
N LEU A 532 -33.06 -3.55 30.23
CA LEU A 532 -33.72 -4.45 29.30
C LEU A 532 -33.37 -4.20 27.84
N SER A 533 -32.68 -3.08 27.51
CA SER A 533 -32.37 -2.68 26.14
C SER A 533 -30.91 -2.94 25.77
N PRO A 534 -30.60 -3.52 24.59
CA PRO A 534 -29.26 -3.69 24.11
C PRO A 534 -28.62 -2.39 23.55
N HIS A 535 -29.41 -1.29 23.50
CA HIS A 535 -28.99 -0.04 22.86
C HIS A 535 -27.78 0.60 23.57
N PRO A 536 -26.75 1.16 22.83
CA PRO A 536 -25.58 1.78 23.44
C PRO A 536 -25.88 2.86 24.47
N ILE A 537 -26.87 3.69 24.22
CA ILE A 537 -27.34 4.72 25.18
C ILE A 537 -27.88 4.07 26.47
N ALA A 538 -28.58 2.96 26.35
CA ALA A 538 -29.10 2.21 27.50
C ALA A 538 -27.98 1.72 28.40
N LYS A 539 -26.95 1.08 27.80
CA LYS A 539 -25.73 0.66 28.49
C LYS A 539 -25.06 1.82 29.23
N THR A 540 -24.96 2.98 28.57
CA THR A 540 -24.40 4.21 29.18
C THR A 540 -25.19 4.68 30.41
N ILE A 541 -26.52 4.59 30.38
CA ILE A 541 -27.38 4.97 31.53
C ILE A 541 -27.16 3.99 32.68
N VAL A 542 -27.14 2.69 32.39
CA VAL A 542 -26.91 1.62 33.38
C VAL A 542 -25.53 1.76 34.03
N GLU A 543 -24.50 1.95 33.25
CA GLU A 543 -23.12 2.18 33.73
C GLU A 543 -23.02 3.45 34.59
N ALA A 544 -23.65 4.54 34.17
CA ALA A 544 -23.65 5.79 34.90
C ALA A 544 -24.39 5.70 36.25
N TYR A 545 -25.39 4.83 36.37
CA TYR A 545 -26.06 4.56 37.61
C TYR A 545 -25.16 3.89 38.65
N ASN A 546 -24.25 3.02 38.22
CA ASN A 546 -23.22 2.37 39.03
C ASN A 546 -23.71 1.75 40.36
N LYS A 547 -24.92 1.20 40.38
CA LYS A 547 -25.52 0.48 41.49
C LYS A 547 -26.15 -0.80 40.97
N PRO A 548 -26.31 -1.85 41.81
CA PRO A 548 -26.96 -3.09 41.41
C PRO A 548 -28.39 -2.85 40.87
N ILE A 549 -28.65 -3.46 39.70
CA ILE A 549 -29.99 -3.51 39.11
C ILE A 549 -30.73 -4.71 39.70
N ASN A 550 -31.97 -4.51 40.18
CA ASN A 550 -32.81 -5.61 40.63
C ASN A 550 -33.78 -6.03 39.50
N PRO A 551 -33.55 -7.16 38.84
CA PRO A 551 -34.40 -7.59 37.71
C PRO A 551 -35.84 -7.96 38.15
N THR A 552 -36.04 -8.34 39.41
CA THR A 552 -37.36 -8.83 39.90
C THR A 552 -38.43 -7.75 39.99
N ILE A 553 -38.07 -6.46 40.00
CA ILE A 553 -38.97 -5.33 40.05
C ILE A 553 -39.25 -4.69 38.69
N ILE A 554 -38.72 -5.31 37.61
CA ILE A 554 -38.81 -4.77 36.27
C ILE A 554 -39.75 -5.62 35.43
N GLU A 555 -40.76 -5.00 34.85
CA GLU A 555 -41.67 -5.61 33.90
C GLU A 555 -41.62 -4.83 32.58
N ARG A 556 -41.25 -5.47 31.47
CA ARG A 556 -41.22 -4.82 30.15
C ARG A 556 -42.64 -4.58 29.64
N ILE A 557 -42.93 -3.35 29.23
CA ILE A 557 -44.21 -2.98 28.61
C ILE A 557 -44.09 -2.95 27.09
N SER A 558 -43.06 -2.27 26.56
CA SER A 558 -42.88 -2.06 25.11
C SER A 558 -41.44 -1.70 24.79
N GLU A 559 -40.99 -2.11 23.63
CA GLU A 559 -39.74 -1.63 23.01
C GLU A 559 -40.07 -1.20 21.60
N ALA A 560 -39.65 0.01 21.21
CA ALA A 560 -39.69 0.50 19.84
C ALA A 560 -38.23 0.61 19.38
N ASN A 561 -37.83 -0.27 18.45
CA ASN A 561 -36.48 -0.29 17.89
C ASN A 561 -35.98 1.13 17.66
N GLU A 562 -34.85 1.49 18.29
CA GLU A 562 -34.15 2.78 18.19
C GLU A 562 -34.88 4.05 18.69
N ARG A 563 -36.15 3.99 19.07
CA ARG A 563 -36.89 5.16 19.51
C ARG A 563 -36.98 5.26 21.02
N GLY A 564 -37.08 4.14 21.77
CA GLY A 564 -37.19 4.13 23.21
C GLY A 564 -37.76 2.84 23.79
N ILE A 565 -37.83 2.79 25.13
CA ILE A 565 -38.33 1.64 25.90
C ILE A 565 -39.40 2.07 26.87
N GLY A 566 -40.38 1.18 27.13
CA GLY A 566 -41.36 1.31 28.19
C GLY A 566 -41.26 0.13 29.14
N ALA A 567 -41.16 0.38 30.43
CA ALA A 567 -41.10 -0.61 31.49
C ALA A 567 -41.88 -0.19 32.72
N LYS A 568 -42.38 -1.15 33.55
CA LYS A 568 -42.78 -0.91 34.93
C LYS A 568 -41.61 -1.21 35.84
N VAL A 569 -41.23 -0.27 36.66
CA VAL A 569 -40.15 -0.40 37.63
C VAL A 569 -40.75 -0.14 39.02
N ASP A 570 -40.74 -1.15 39.87
CA ASP A 570 -41.33 -1.11 41.19
C ASP A 570 -42.84 -0.68 41.15
N GLY A 571 -43.58 -1.18 40.14
CA GLY A 571 -44.96 -0.89 39.87
C GLY A 571 -45.24 0.47 39.21
N VAL A 572 -44.24 1.32 39.01
CA VAL A 572 -44.35 2.64 38.38
C VAL A 572 -44.05 2.54 36.89
N GLU A 573 -44.86 3.16 36.05
CA GLU A 573 -44.71 3.15 34.60
C GLU A 573 -43.64 4.16 34.18
N VAL A 574 -42.65 3.70 33.42
CA VAL A 574 -41.49 4.48 32.98
C VAL A 574 -41.36 4.37 31.47
N TRP A 575 -41.31 5.50 30.78
CA TRP A 575 -41.05 5.59 29.35
C TRP A 575 -39.78 6.40 29.12
N ILE A 576 -38.85 5.84 28.38
CA ILE A 576 -37.58 6.47 28.04
C ILE A 576 -37.35 6.40 26.53
N GLY A 577 -36.89 7.50 25.92
CA GLY A 577 -36.61 7.54 24.51
C GLY A 577 -36.49 8.95 23.94
N ARG A 578 -36.54 9.00 22.62
CA ARG A 578 -36.63 10.27 21.90
C ARG A 578 -37.96 10.95 22.18
N LYS A 579 -37.99 12.28 22.11
CA LYS A 579 -39.19 13.08 22.43
C LYS A 579 -40.41 12.62 21.60
N GLU A 580 -40.25 12.31 20.34
CA GLU A 580 -41.31 11.85 19.46
C GLU A 580 -41.95 10.56 19.97
N TYR A 581 -41.16 9.64 20.52
CA TYR A 581 -41.64 8.39 21.09
C TYR A 581 -42.53 8.62 22.35
N LEU A 582 -42.17 9.58 23.21
CA LEU A 582 -42.96 9.91 24.36
C LEU A 582 -44.24 10.68 23.97
N GLU A 583 -44.17 11.57 22.98
CA GLU A 583 -45.35 12.26 22.43
C GLU A 583 -46.36 11.28 21.82
N ASP A 584 -45.88 10.24 21.08
CA ASP A 584 -46.73 9.17 20.56
C ASP A 584 -47.47 8.38 21.68
N LYS A 585 -46.93 8.40 22.92
CA LYS A 585 -47.55 7.80 24.11
C LYS A 585 -48.46 8.79 24.87
N GLY A 586 -48.67 9.98 24.31
CA GLY A 586 -49.55 11.00 24.93
C GLY A 586 -48.91 11.77 26.08
N ILE A 587 -47.59 11.72 26.22
CA ILE A 587 -46.85 12.40 27.29
C ILE A 587 -46.51 13.83 26.83
N GLU A 588 -46.98 14.84 27.56
CA GLU A 588 -46.67 16.23 27.29
C GLU A 588 -45.21 16.54 27.61
N ILE A 589 -44.46 16.97 26.62
CA ILE A 589 -43.06 17.36 26.76
C ILE A 589 -42.94 18.88 26.86
N ASN A 590 -42.16 19.36 27.83
CA ASN A 590 -41.93 20.78 28.07
C ASN A 590 -41.36 21.47 26.80
N LYS A 591 -41.83 22.70 26.48
CA LYS A 591 -41.44 23.47 25.31
C LYS A 591 -39.91 23.71 25.20
N GLU A 592 -39.22 23.82 26.34
CA GLU A 592 -37.75 23.96 26.35
C GLU A 592 -37.04 22.69 25.94
N VAL A 593 -37.58 21.52 26.34
CA VAL A 593 -37.04 20.19 25.96
C VAL A 593 -37.32 19.89 24.50
N LYS A 594 -38.44 20.38 23.94
CA LYS A 594 -38.76 20.21 22.50
C LYS A 594 -37.73 20.79 21.53
N LYS A 595 -36.97 21.81 21.94
CA LYS A 595 -35.89 22.40 21.13
C LYS A 595 -34.61 21.61 21.18
N LEU A 596 -34.47 20.67 22.13
CA LEU A 596 -33.26 19.89 22.35
C LEU A 596 -33.46 18.48 21.80
N ASN A 597 -32.51 17.97 21.06
CA ASN A 597 -32.55 16.59 20.55
C ASN A 597 -32.03 15.63 21.63
N ASN A 598 -32.71 15.56 22.78
CA ASN A 598 -32.29 14.83 23.97
C ASN A 598 -33.16 13.59 24.20
N PHE A 599 -32.58 12.60 24.88
CA PHE A 599 -33.30 11.44 25.41
C PHE A 599 -34.09 11.84 26.64
N THR A 600 -35.40 11.61 26.62
CA THR A 600 -36.33 12.10 27.62
C THR A 600 -36.92 10.94 28.42
N ILE A 601 -37.20 11.14 29.69
CA ILE A 601 -37.81 10.15 30.56
C ILE A 601 -39.14 10.68 31.10
N SER A 602 -40.16 9.83 31.08
CA SER A 602 -41.40 10.01 31.78
C SER A 602 -41.51 8.96 32.89
N ILE A 603 -42.03 9.39 34.04
CA ILE A 603 -42.32 8.56 35.21
C ILE A 603 -43.75 8.82 35.58
N ASP A 604 -44.57 7.76 35.61
CA ASP A 604 -46.01 7.83 35.94
C ASP A 604 -46.77 8.85 35.08
N GLY A 605 -46.50 8.87 33.75
CA GLY A 605 -47.14 9.76 32.80
C GLY A 605 -46.66 11.23 32.84
N VAL A 606 -45.76 11.59 33.76
CA VAL A 606 -45.20 12.93 33.87
C VAL A 606 -43.80 12.98 33.26
N ASN A 607 -43.53 13.99 32.44
CA ASN A 607 -42.18 14.25 31.96
C ASN A 607 -41.25 14.59 33.15
N ALA A 608 -40.42 13.60 33.55
CA ALA A 608 -39.56 13.72 34.72
C ALA A 608 -38.26 14.45 34.43
N GLY A 609 -37.76 14.36 33.21
CA GLY A 609 -36.47 14.97 32.85
C GLY A 609 -35.92 14.51 31.52
N TYR A 610 -34.68 14.86 31.28
CA TYR A 610 -33.96 14.43 30.10
C TYR A 610 -32.48 14.23 30.39
N PHE A 611 -31.82 13.40 29.53
CA PHE A 611 -30.43 13.04 29.60
C PHE A 611 -29.64 13.77 28.51
N VAL A 612 -28.50 14.33 28.88
CA VAL A 612 -27.58 14.96 27.96
C VAL A 612 -26.37 14.03 27.79
N PHE A 613 -26.26 13.44 26.60
CA PHE A 613 -25.12 12.61 26.22
C PHE A 613 -24.11 13.45 25.45
N ARG A 614 -22.85 13.05 25.54
CA ARG A 614 -21.75 13.57 24.73
C ARG A 614 -20.87 12.39 24.33
N ASP A 615 -20.31 12.51 23.19
CA ASP A 615 -19.29 11.58 22.75
C ASP A 615 -17.95 11.89 23.44
N ARG A 616 -17.21 10.89 23.88
CA ARG A 616 -15.95 11.06 24.59
C ARG A 616 -14.85 11.45 23.63
N ILE A 617 -14.21 12.60 23.83
CA ILE A 617 -13.02 13.02 23.09
C ILE A 617 -11.85 12.10 23.49
N LYS A 618 -11.11 11.58 22.50
CA LYS A 618 -9.91 10.78 22.73
C LYS A 618 -8.88 11.57 23.54
N SER A 619 -8.26 10.93 24.51
CA SER A 619 -7.37 11.58 25.48
C SER A 619 -6.15 12.26 24.81
N ASN A 620 -5.69 11.72 23.71
CA ASN A 620 -4.55 12.22 22.95
C ASN A 620 -4.92 13.20 21.82
N ALA A 621 -6.21 13.46 21.54
CA ALA A 621 -6.66 14.27 20.41
C ALA A 621 -5.97 15.66 20.34
N LYS A 622 -5.92 16.39 21.45
CA LYS A 622 -5.24 17.69 21.52
C LYS A 622 -3.75 17.59 21.23
N LYS A 623 -3.07 16.60 21.81
CA LYS A 623 -1.62 16.38 21.60
C LYS A 623 -1.34 16.03 20.15
N THR A 624 -2.15 15.17 19.55
CA THR A 624 -2.03 14.78 18.14
C THR A 624 -2.17 15.97 17.20
N ILE A 625 -3.15 16.86 17.44
CA ILE A 625 -3.34 18.08 16.63
C ILE A 625 -2.09 18.98 16.70
N GLN A 626 -1.50 19.13 17.88
CA GLN A 626 -0.26 19.88 18.03
C GLN A 626 0.90 19.22 17.28
N GLU A 627 0.98 17.89 17.30
CA GLU A 627 2.01 17.16 16.57
C GLU A 627 1.81 17.20 15.05
N LEU A 628 0.56 17.19 14.56
CA LEU A 628 0.28 17.42 13.13
C LEU A 628 0.87 18.75 12.67
N LYS A 629 0.72 19.81 13.47
CA LYS A 629 1.35 21.12 13.18
C LYS A 629 2.88 21.05 13.24
N ALA A 630 3.43 20.35 14.21
CA ALA A 630 4.88 20.16 14.34
C ALA A 630 5.50 19.39 13.15
N VAL A 631 4.77 18.47 12.55
CA VAL A 631 5.21 17.77 11.34
C VAL A 631 4.94 18.54 10.04
N GLY A 632 4.42 19.79 10.10
CA GLY A 632 4.30 20.71 8.96
C GLY A 632 2.94 20.69 8.28
N VAL A 633 1.89 20.25 8.98
CA VAL A 633 0.49 20.48 8.60
C VAL A 633 0.15 21.95 8.95
N ASP A 634 -0.33 22.69 7.97
CA ASP A 634 -0.59 24.13 8.14
C ASP A 634 -1.95 24.38 8.79
N LYS A 635 -2.95 23.51 8.53
CA LYS A 635 -4.33 23.69 8.99
C LYS A 635 -4.96 22.34 9.35
N VAL A 636 -5.63 22.27 10.51
CA VAL A 636 -6.45 21.11 10.93
C VAL A 636 -7.90 21.54 11.02
N VAL A 637 -8.78 20.88 10.27
CA VAL A 637 -10.20 21.22 10.12
C VAL A 637 -11.04 20.07 10.69
N MET A 638 -12.09 20.37 11.45
CA MET A 638 -13.07 19.35 11.91
C MET A 638 -14.35 19.47 11.09
N LEU A 639 -14.83 18.36 10.54
CA LEU A 639 -16.09 18.27 9.82
C LEU A 639 -17.07 17.38 10.62
N THR A 640 -18.29 17.87 10.88
CA THR A 640 -19.26 17.11 11.67
C THR A 640 -20.71 17.40 11.28
N GLY A 641 -21.56 16.36 11.40
CA GLY A 641 -23.01 16.51 11.30
C GLY A 641 -23.69 17.03 12.57
N ASP A 642 -22.95 17.20 13.67
CA ASP A 642 -23.48 17.72 14.93
C ASP A 642 -23.82 19.22 14.83
N ASN A 643 -24.62 19.66 15.80
CA ASN A 643 -24.98 21.09 15.92
C ASN A 643 -23.77 21.94 16.32
N GLU A 644 -23.90 23.24 16.09
CA GLU A 644 -22.88 24.27 16.33
C GLU A 644 -22.35 24.27 17.77
N GLU A 645 -23.19 24.06 18.77
CA GLU A 645 -22.79 24.08 20.20
C GLU A 645 -21.83 22.94 20.53
N ILE A 646 -22.13 21.73 20.02
CA ILE A 646 -21.31 20.53 20.24
C ILE A 646 -19.97 20.65 19.46
N ALA A 647 -20.07 21.09 18.21
CA ALA A 647 -18.89 21.28 17.37
C ALA A 647 -17.92 22.28 17.98
N ASN A 648 -18.39 23.41 18.45
CA ASN A 648 -17.59 24.43 19.11
C ASN A 648 -16.95 23.91 20.42
N GLU A 649 -17.69 23.15 21.25
CA GLU A 649 -17.15 22.56 22.49
C GLU A 649 -15.94 21.62 22.15
N VAL A 650 -16.08 20.79 21.13
CA VAL A 650 -15.01 19.86 20.71
C VAL A 650 -13.83 20.63 20.11
N ALA A 651 -14.10 21.58 19.23
CA ALA A 651 -13.06 22.40 18.60
C ALA A 651 -12.21 23.17 19.63
N TYR A 652 -12.87 23.78 20.62
CA TYR A 652 -12.19 24.47 21.70
C TYR A 652 -11.27 23.54 22.52
N LYS A 653 -11.76 22.33 22.84
CA LYS A 653 -10.98 21.35 23.64
C LYS A 653 -9.81 20.76 22.89
N THR A 654 -9.97 20.53 21.61
CA THR A 654 -8.97 19.87 20.75
C THR A 654 -8.02 20.84 20.09
N THR A 655 -8.35 22.12 20.02
CA THR A 655 -7.57 23.20 19.39
C THR A 655 -7.40 23.03 17.88
N VAL A 656 -8.43 22.53 17.19
CA VAL A 656 -8.49 22.57 15.72
C VAL A 656 -8.57 24.02 15.23
N ASP A 657 -8.11 24.29 14.02
CA ASP A 657 -8.05 25.66 13.49
C ASP A 657 -9.38 26.15 12.95
N GLU A 658 -10.17 25.22 12.41
CA GLU A 658 -11.47 25.50 11.80
C GLU A 658 -12.40 24.32 12.07
N TYR A 659 -13.70 24.56 12.15
CA TYR A 659 -14.70 23.50 12.21
C TYR A 659 -15.94 23.87 11.42
N HIS A 660 -16.64 22.86 10.91
CA HIS A 660 -17.92 22.99 10.22
C HIS A 660 -18.92 22.01 10.83
N SER A 661 -20.05 22.56 11.26
CA SER A 661 -21.16 21.87 11.93
C SER A 661 -22.32 21.59 10.96
N GLU A 662 -23.27 20.76 11.38
CA GLU A 662 -24.54 20.46 10.69
C GLU A 662 -24.37 19.98 9.23
N MET A 663 -23.20 19.37 8.91
CA MET A 663 -22.86 18.94 7.57
C MET A 663 -23.52 17.60 7.23
N LYS A 664 -24.10 17.52 6.05
CA LYS A 664 -24.46 16.25 5.41
C LYS A 664 -23.23 15.64 4.70
N PRO A 665 -23.26 14.35 4.35
CA PRO A 665 -22.13 13.72 3.66
C PRO A 665 -21.67 14.44 2.39
N LEU A 666 -22.60 14.98 1.60
CA LEU A 666 -22.26 15.75 0.38
C LEU A 666 -21.63 17.11 0.71
N ASP A 667 -22.10 17.79 1.75
CA ASP A 667 -21.53 19.08 2.17
C ASP A 667 -20.06 18.89 2.61
N LYS A 668 -19.71 17.74 3.21
CA LYS A 668 -18.32 17.39 3.54
C LYS A 668 -17.47 17.22 2.28
N VAL A 669 -18.03 16.59 1.23
CA VAL A 669 -17.33 16.43 -0.07
C VAL A 669 -17.05 17.80 -0.69
N ASP A 670 -18.06 18.67 -0.76
CA ASP A 670 -17.91 20.02 -1.31
C ASP A 670 -16.83 20.80 -0.54
N LYS A 671 -16.86 20.71 0.81
CA LYS A 671 -15.82 21.36 1.62
C LYS A 671 -14.42 20.80 1.39
N MET A 672 -14.29 19.50 1.11
CA MET A 672 -13.00 18.91 0.74
C MET A 672 -12.48 19.49 -0.58
N LEU A 673 -13.36 19.67 -1.57
CA LEU A 673 -13.00 20.28 -2.85
C LEU A 673 -12.57 21.75 -2.67
N ASP A 674 -13.29 22.53 -1.85
CA ASP A 674 -12.91 23.90 -1.50
C ASP A 674 -11.51 23.96 -0.87
N LEU A 675 -11.22 23.09 0.11
CA LEU A 675 -9.91 23.03 0.75
C LEU A 675 -8.78 22.68 -0.23
N LYS A 676 -9.06 21.85 -1.25
CA LYS A 676 -8.10 21.55 -2.31
C LYS A 676 -7.87 22.75 -3.22
N GLU A 677 -8.92 23.50 -3.56
CA GLU A 677 -8.83 24.71 -4.34
C GLU A 677 -8.05 25.81 -3.58
N GLU A 678 -8.29 25.96 -2.26
CA GLU A 678 -7.56 26.91 -1.41
C GLU A 678 -6.04 26.68 -1.44
N LEU A 679 -5.60 25.42 -1.56
CA LEU A 679 -4.17 25.07 -1.61
C LEU A 679 -3.50 25.39 -2.97
N ASP A 680 -4.27 25.60 -4.04
CA ASP A 680 -3.76 25.92 -5.37
C ASP A 680 -2.58 25.03 -5.82
N GLY A 681 -2.68 23.73 -5.55
CA GLY A 681 -1.66 22.73 -5.87
C GLY A 681 -0.38 22.78 -5.02
N LYS A 682 -0.31 23.62 -3.99
CA LYS A 682 0.87 23.79 -3.11
C LYS A 682 0.97 22.76 -1.98
N GLY A 683 0.08 21.77 -1.97
CA GLY A 683 0.08 20.71 -0.97
C GLY A 683 -1.05 19.73 -1.22
N ASN A 684 -1.24 18.80 -0.28
CA ASN A 684 -2.29 17.80 -0.32
C ASN A 684 -3.24 17.98 0.87
N VAL A 685 -4.52 17.67 0.65
CA VAL A 685 -5.54 17.60 1.69
C VAL A 685 -5.75 16.13 2.07
N ALA A 686 -5.54 15.79 3.33
CA ALA A 686 -5.90 14.48 3.87
C ALA A 686 -7.25 14.56 4.60
N PHE A 687 -8.10 13.57 4.39
CA PHE A 687 -9.30 13.37 5.18
C PHE A 687 -9.16 12.12 6.06
N VAL A 688 -9.59 12.23 7.31
CA VAL A 688 -9.56 11.13 8.27
C VAL A 688 -10.96 10.89 8.79
N GLY A 689 -11.43 9.65 8.66
CA GLY A 689 -12.76 9.24 9.12
C GLY A 689 -12.82 7.75 9.50
N ASP A 690 -13.93 7.32 10.12
CA ASP A 690 -14.19 5.91 10.48
C ASP A 690 -14.74 5.07 9.29
N GLY A 691 -15.13 5.72 8.24
CA GLY A 691 -15.36 5.18 6.92
C GLY A 691 -16.74 4.63 6.59
N VAL A 692 -17.64 4.45 7.53
CA VAL A 692 -18.98 3.91 7.17
C VAL A 692 -19.80 4.96 6.42
N ASN A 693 -19.81 6.20 6.93
CA ASN A 693 -20.56 7.31 6.33
C ASN A 693 -19.71 8.24 5.47
N ASP A 694 -18.38 8.14 5.59
CA ASP A 694 -17.43 9.08 5.02
C ASP A 694 -16.72 8.57 3.74
N THR A 695 -17.13 7.39 3.22
CA THR A 695 -16.58 6.81 1.98
C THR A 695 -16.50 7.82 0.81
N PRO A 696 -17.53 8.65 0.54
CA PRO A 696 -17.44 9.64 -0.54
C PRO A 696 -16.39 10.72 -0.26
N VAL A 697 -16.23 11.12 1.00
CA VAL A 697 -15.27 12.15 1.42
C VAL A 697 -13.84 11.63 1.36
N LEU A 698 -13.63 10.37 1.80
CA LEU A 698 -12.34 9.66 1.66
C LEU A 698 -11.88 9.63 0.20
N SER A 699 -12.79 9.30 -0.73
CA SER A 699 -12.49 9.27 -2.16
C SER A 699 -12.23 10.64 -2.78
N ALA A 700 -12.85 11.70 -2.26
CA ALA A 700 -12.71 13.06 -2.77
C ALA A 700 -11.42 13.75 -2.31
N SER A 701 -10.82 13.29 -1.21
CA SER A 701 -9.56 13.82 -0.69
C SER A 701 -8.36 13.44 -1.57
N ASP A 702 -7.21 14.10 -1.37
CA ASP A 702 -5.95 13.67 -2.01
C ASP A 702 -5.38 12.43 -1.35
N ILE A 703 -5.69 12.25 -0.04
CA ILE A 703 -5.33 11.08 0.75
C ILE A 703 -6.48 10.78 1.71
N GLY A 704 -7.17 9.68 1.48
CA GLY A 704 -8.18 9.15 2.38
C GLY A 704 -7.54 8.26 3.45
N ILE A 705 -7.74 8.59 4.74
CA ILE A 705 -7.21 7.84 5.88
C ILE A 705 -8.39 7.26 6.66
N ALA A 706 -8.50 5.93 6.71
CA ALA A 706 -9.49 5.24 7.53
C ALA A 706 -8.92 4.92 8.91
N MET A 707 -9.71 5.19 9.95
CA MET A 707 -9.37 4.85 11.33
C MET A 707 -10.12 3.61 11.81
N GLY A 708 -9.48 2.84 12.71
CA GLY A 708 -10.12 1.74 13.41
C GLY A 708 -10.64 0.66 12.47
N ALA A 709 -9.78 0.13 11.61
CA ALA A 709 -10.11 -0.81 10.52
C ALA A 709 -10.94 -2.04 10.92
N LEU A 710 -11.14 -2.24 12.21
CA LEU A 710 -11.93 -3.34 12.79
C LEU A 710 -13.45 -3.18 12.61
N GLY A 711 -13.91 -2.03 12.09
CA GLY A 711 -15.33 -1.68 12.01
C GLY A 711 -15.97 -1.60 10.63
N SER A 712 -15.20 -1.37 9.55
CA SER A 712 -15.79 -1.12 8.22
C SER A 712 -14.93 -1.62 7.07
N ASP A 713 -15.32 -2.75 6.51
CA ASP A 713 -14.68 -3.30 5.29
C ASP A 713 -14.76 -2.29 4.11
N ALA A 714 -15.85 -1.54 4.01
CA ALA A 714 -16.03 -0.51 2.98
C ALA A 714 -15.02 0.65 3.09
N ALA A 715 -14.68 1.07 4.31
CA ALA A 715 -13.67 2.09 4.54
C ALA A 715 -12.27 1.59 4.18
N ILE A 716 -11.96 0.35 4.57
CA ILE A 716 -10.70 -0.29 4.21
C ILE A 716 -10.55 -0.35 2.70
N GLU A 717 -11.61 -0.65 1.96
CA GLU A 717 -11.55 -0.76 0.49
C GLU A 717 -11.24 0.57 -0.19
N VAL A 718 -11.83 1.65 0.28
CA VAL A 718 -11.76 2.98 -0.36
C VAL A 718 -10.58 3.83 0.09
N ALA A 719 -10.18 3.74 1.37
CA ALA A 719 -9.11 4.55 1.92
C ALA A 719 -7.73 4.23 1.27
N ASP A 720 -6.88 5.23 1.16
CA ASP A 720 -5.51 5.12 0.66
C ASP A 720 -4.52 4.71 1.76
N VAL A 721 -4.84 5.08 3.00
CA VAL A 721 -4.11 4.73 4.22
C VAL A 721 -5.11 4.19 5.24
N VAL A 722 -4.77 3.07 5.86
CA VAL A 722 -5.59 2.44 6.88
C VAL A 722 -4.81 2.37 8.19
N LEU A 723 -5.38 2.93 9.25
CA LEU A 723 -4.84 2.84 10.60
C LEU A 723 -5.52 1.66 11.30
N MET A 724 -4.76 0.63 11.62
CA MET A 724 -5.29 -0.60 12.21
C MET A 724 -5.74 -0.39 13.66
N ASN A 725 -5.04 0.48 14.37
CA ASN A 725 -5.42 0.92 15.71
C ASN A 725 -6.32 2.16 15.65
N ASP A 726 -7.13 2.36 16.68
CA ASP A 726 -8.00 3.53 16.80
C ASP A 726 -7.27 4.73 17.42
N ASP A 727 -5.97 4.88 17.14
CA ASP A 727 -5.12 5.92 17.70
C ASP A 727 -4.84 7.05 16.70
N LEU A 728 -5.31 8.26 17.02
CA LEU A 728 -5.04 9.47 16.24
C LEU A 728 -3.52 9.76 16.08
N ALA A 729 -2.69 9.34 17.04
CA ALA A 729 -1.25 9.55 17.01
C ALA A 729 -0.56 8.85 15.82
N SER A 730 -1.21 7.84 15.23
CA SER A 730 -0.74 7.16 14.03
C SER A 730 -0.69 8.08 12.80
N ILE A 731 -1.50 9.17 12.75
CA ILE A 731 -1.51 10.11 11.61
C ILE A 731 -0.19 10.90 11.53
N PRO A 732 0.25 11.66 12.55
CA PRO A 732 1.54 12.34 12.51
C PRO A 732 2.71 11.35 12.38
N LYS A 733 2.59 10.12 12.89
CA LYS A 733 3.58 9.05 12.73
C LYS A 733 3.70 8.63 11.27
N ALA A 734 2.58 8.43 10.55
CA ALA A 734 2.58 8.15 9.12
C ALA A 734 3.30 9.25 8.31
N ILE A 735 3.03 10.53 8.62
CA ILE A 735 3.70 11.66 7.98
C ILE A 735 5.22 11.67 8.28
N LYS A 736 5.63 11.36 9.51
CA LYS A 736 7.06 11.26 9.89
C LYS A 736 7.76 10.15 9.10
N ILE A 737 7.14 8.96 9.00
CA ILE A 737 7.67 7.83 8.21
C ILE A 737 7.80 8.23 6.74
N ALA A 738 6.78 8.84 6.17
CA ALA A 738 6.80 9.32 4.79
C ALA A 738 7.94 10.31 4.53
N LYS A 739 8.13 11.31 5.40
CA LYS A 739 9.21 12.30 5.29
C LYS A 739 10.59 11.67 5.45
N LYS A 740 10.76 10.73 6.37
CA LYS A 740 12.01 9.98 6.52
C LYS A 740 12.33 9.18 5.26
N THR A 741 11.34 8.47 4.72
CA THR A 741 11.49 7.70 3.48
C THR A 741 11.91 8.59 2.32
N LYS A 742 11.20 9.70 2.09
CA LYS A 742 11.54 10.65 1.03
C LYS A 742 12.95 11.23 1.20
N ARG A 743 13.36 11.54 2.44
CA ARG A 743 14.71 12.02 2.73
C ARG A 743 15.76 10.99 2.33
N ILE A 744 15.58 9.72 2.68
CA ILE A 744 16.49 8.61 2.30
C ILE A 744 16.57 8.48 0.78
N VAL A 745 15.43 8.55 0.10
CA VAL A 745 15.37 8.53 -1.38
C VAL A 745 16.18 9.69 -1.97
N ILE A 746 16.01 10.90 -1.45
CA ILE A 746 16.78 12.08 -1.90
C ILE A 746 18.28 11.92 -1.60
N GLU A 747 18.64 11.41 -0.42
CA GLU A 747 20.04 11.10 -0.07
C GLU A 747 20.67 10.16 -1.10
N ASN A 748 19.98 9.10 -1.51
CA ASN A 748 20.44 8.15 -2.53
C ASN A 748 20.61 8.81 -3.90
N VAL A 749 19.63 9.61 -4.32
CA VAL A 749 19.69 10.34 -5.59
C VAL A 749 20.87 11.30 -5.62
N VAL A 750 21.05 12.09 -4.56
CA VAL A 750 22.15 13.07 -4.45
C VAL A 750 23.50 12.36 -4.42
N LEU A 751 23.64 11.30 -3.63
CA LEU A 751 24.86 10.48 -3.55
C LEU A 751 25.24 9.96 -4.96
N ALA A 752 24.28 9.28 -5.62
CA ALA A 752 24.53 8.68 -6.92
C ALA A 752 24.93 9.72 -7.98
N LEU A 753 24.22 10.83 -8.06
CA LEU A 753 24.54 11.88 -9.04
C LEU A 753 25.86 12.57 -8.73
N THR A 754 26.13 12.88 -7.45
CA THR A 754 27.38 13.57 -7.06
C THR A 754 28.61 12.75 -7.40
N VAL A 755 28.62 11.47 -7.02
CA VAL A 755 29.77 10.58 -7.32
C VAL A 755 29.95 10.42 -8.83
N LYS A 756 28.87 10.20 -9.58
CA LYS A 756 28.94 10.06 -11.05
C LYS A 756 29.46 11.30 -11.72
N VAL A 757 28.95 12.48 -11.37
CA VAL A 757 29.44 13.75 -11.93
C VAL A 757 30.93 13.97 -11.58
N ALA A 758 31.35 13.65 -10.35
CA ALA A 758 32.74 13.77 -9.94
C ALA A 758 33.66 12.86 -10.78
N VAL A 759 33.32 11.58 -10.92
CA VAL A 759 34.12 10.64 -11.71
C VAL A 759 34.14 11.02 -13.19
N LEU A 760 33.03 11.45 -13.77
CA LEU A 760 32.98 11.93 -15.15
C LEU A 760 33.85 13.18 -15.36
N ALA A 761 33.80 14.14 -14.43
CA ALA A 761 34.62 15.35 -14.50
C ALA A 761 36.12 15.00 -14.43
N ILE A 762 36.52 14.12 -13.52
CA ILE A 762 37.90 13.64 -13.38
C ILE A 762 38.36 12.94 -14.66
N SER A 763 37.51 12.11 -15.26
CA SER A 763 37.80 11.37 -16.50
C SER A 763 38.09 12.31 -17.68
N VAL A 764 37.34 13.42 -17.79
CA VAL A 764 37.51 14.40 -18.88
C VAL A 764 38.73 15.31 -18.67
N ILE A 765 39.00 15.73 -17.42
CA ILE A 765 40.18 16.55 -17.08
C ILE A 765 41.48 15.82 -17.33
N GLY A 766 41.48 14.49 -17.23
CA GLY A 766 42.58 13.64 -17.65
C GLY A 766 43.83 13.78 -16.80
N VAL A 767 43.74 13.64 -15.50
CA VAL A 767 44.87 13.63 -14.54
C VAL A 767 45.65 12.34 -14.69
N ASP A 768 46.95 12.42 -15.03
CA ASP A 768 47.73 11.27 -15.53
C ASP A 768 47.87 10.10 -14.54
N TRP A 769 47.94 10.34 -13.21
CA TRP A 769 47.99 9.24 -12.22
C TRP A 769 46.61 8.60 -12.02
N VAL A 770 45.53 9.36 -12.21
CA VAL A 770 44.15 8.89 -12.12
C VAL A 770 43.76 8.08 -13.35
N ASN A 771 44.32 8.40 -14.52
CA ASN A 771 44.04 7.69 -15.78
C ASN A 771 44.35 6.17 -15.73
N GLN A 772 45.26 5.74 -14.83
CA GLN A 772 45.54 4.32 -14.63
C GLN A 772 44.50 3.62 -13.77
N LEU A 773 43.88 4.36 -12.87
CA LEU A 773 42.84 3.87 -11.91
C LEU A 773 41.41 4.14 -12.35
N LEU A 774 41.22 4.99 -13.41
CA LEU A 774 39.90 5.48 -13.84
C LEU A 774 38.86 4.39 -14.06
N MET A 775 39.28 3.22 -14.57
CA MET A 775 38.35 2.10 -14.80
C MET A 775 37.83 1.51 -13.48
N TYR A 776 38.69 1.38 -12.45
CA TYR A 776 38.30 0.87 -11.14
C TYR A 776 37.42 1.88 -10.40
N GLU A 777 37.71 3.17 -10.52
CA GLU A 777 36.88 4.27 -9.99
C GLU A 777 35.52 4.32 -10.68
N ALA A 778 35.46 4.11 -11.99
CA ALA A 778 34.23 4.02 -12.77
C ALA A 778 33.32 2.89 -12.28
N ILE A 779 33.88 1.72 -12.07
CA ILE A 779 33.16 0.54 -11.56
C ILE A 779 32.68 0.79 -10.13
N PHE A 780 33.54 1.37 -9.26
CA PHE A 780 33.13 1.72 -7.90
C PHE A 780 31.99 2.75 -7.90
N ALA A 781 32.04 3.75 -8.78
CA ALA A 781 31.00 4.76 -8.93
C ALA A 781 29.67 4.19 -9.40
N ASP A 782 29.67 3.08 -10.08
CA ASP A 782 28.44 2.40 -10.53
C ASP A 782 27.96 1.37 -9.50
N VAL A 783 28.74 0.29 -9.33
CA VAL A 783 28.38 -0.85 -8.47
C VAL A 783 28.44 -0.51 -6.99
N GLY A 784 29.50 0.16 -6.52
CA GLY A 784 29.68 0.50 -5.12
C GLY A 784 28.65 1.49 -4.61
N VAL A 785 28.37 2.50 -5.42
CA VAL A 785 27.33 3.50 -5.07
C VAL A 785 25.93 2.89 -5.10
N SER A 786 25.65 2.00 -6.06
CA SER A 786 24.38 1.27 -6.11
C SER A 786 24.17 0.44 -4.85
N LEU A 787 25.18 -0.31 -4.42
CA LEU A 787 25.14 -1.08 -3.18
C LEU A 787 24.93 -0.19 -1.96
N LEU A 788 25.65 0.93 -1.85
CA LEU A 788 25.49 1.87 -0.75
C LEU A 788 24.09 2.48 -0.71
N ALA A 789 23.52 2.84 -1.86
CA ALA A 789 22.19 3.38 -1.97
C ALA A 789 21.11 2.35 -1.58
N VAL A 790 21.28 1.08 -1.98
CA VAL A 790 20.36 0.00 -1.58
C VAL A 790 20.45 -0.25 -0.06
N LEU A 791 21.65 -0.31 0.51
CA LEU A 791 21.85 -0.45 1.96
C LEU A 791 21.26 0.74 2.72
N ASN A 792 21.37 1.96 2.19
CA ASN A 792 20.73 3.13 2.78
C ASN A 792 19.20 3.04 2.74
N SER A 793 18.62 2.47 1.66
CA SER A 793 17.17 2.28 1.51
C SER A 793 16.58 1.38 2.60
N ILE A 794 17.33 0.38 3.10
CA ILE A 794 16.89 -0.49 4.20
C ILE A 794 16.61 0.31 5.49
N ARG A 795 17.25 1.48 5.68
CA ARG A 795 16.97 2.36 6.84
C ARG A 795 15.52 2.87 6.86
N ALA A 796 14.84 2.90 5.72
CA ALA A 796 13.43 3.29 5.65
C ALA A 796 12.50 2.32 6.40
N MET A 797 12.89 1.03 6.51
CA MET A 797 12.12 0.02 7.26
C MET A 797 12.17 0.22 8.79
N LYS A 798 13.13 0.99 9.29
CA LYS A 798 13.28 1.22 10.73
C LYS A 798 12.48 2.44 11.14
N VAL A 799 11.51 2.25 12.03
CA VAL A 799 10.77 3.34 12.66
C VAL A 799 11.48 3.73 13.95
N ASP A 800 11.63 5.03 14.19
CA ASP A 800 12.34 5.52 15.36
C ASP A 800 11.41 5.40 16.58
N LYS A 801 11.84 4.67 17.61
CA LYS A 801 11.05 4.42 18.83
C LYS A 801 10.62 5.70 19.58
N GLU A 802 11.35 6.80 19.38
CA GLU A 802 11.02 8.12 19.95
C GLU A 802 9.75 8.76 19.37
N TRP A 803 9.17 8.19 18.30
CA TRP A 803 7.93 8.70 17.67
C TRP A 803 6.66 8.13 18.32
N ASN A 804 6.78 7.25 19.30
CA ASN A 804 5.64 6.78 20.09
C ASN A 804 5.23 7.91 21.05
N ILE A 805 4.00 8.39 20.88
CA ILE A 805 3.42 9.57 21.54
C ILE A 805 2.74 9.19 22.86
#